data_5d3311c5d292452df16614753d3582b6
#
_entry.id   5d3311c5d292452df16614753d3582b6
#
_cell.length_a   1.000
_cell.length_b   1.000
_cell.length_c   1.000
_cell.angle_alpha   90.00
_cell.angle_beta   90.00
_cell.angle_gamma   90.00
#
_symmetry.space_group_name_H-M   'P 1'
#
loop_
_entity.id
_entity.type
_entity.pdbx_description
1 polymer ?
#
loop_
_entity_poly.entity_id
_entity_poly.type
_entity_poly.pdbx_seq_one_letter_code
_entity_poly.pdbx_strand_id
1 'polypeptide(L)'
;MAKKAPDNDGKDELADSLVEALNKESKDRGKIAFFLNDEEDPSQITDWISTGNSMLDLAISNRPNGGIPSGRISEITGLEACVTEDTKIKVIIDSKQQEIEIKDVKALLADGKTVKVLSLGGEYTKITDYIEKGVLKTYNVVLSSGESIKCSAKHLFYANSGWIRCSALKPGVTKIMTEKTKFELVERVDYIGELPIVDISVEHPEECYYGNGILNHNSGKSLMGAHLLAETQKKGGVAVFIDTETSVSPDFLASIGVDIKKMVYINVNTIEEIFDNIESIVVKVRKASTNRLVTILVDSVAAATTTKELASDHGQDGYATGKAIAISKAMRKITDLIGRQRICLVFTNQLRQKIGFVGYGDQWCVDPITTKIKIRYIEQPTDVIRLPVEEELTMEDFSQRFVDNNDFSTPNSWDMSGDEIEVLTENGYKKILSFLVKPTVNSHYTDGKLMGTSEHRVMENGIEISLKNHPEFTLVNSPMQVVDIEVDGGTYLANGRNNHNTTSGGKALAFHASVRLRLKGEGKIKIGDGDAIGIKTKATVIKNRMGPPMRSASFNIFFDRGIDNYGNWLENLMEHDIIVNAKAEKVEGGKKKTKKELEDEKETNKKAKSLQFTLEIEGKEPEVIRFEKKDFPSLLNTRSEVKEFLYNKLCDACIMKYKSADSTLSEDIDIDTDSAGMDD
;
A
#
# COMPACT_ATOMS: atom_id res chain seq x y z
N MET A 1 26.25 -50.06 -32.91
CA MET A 1 26.45 -49.75 -31.48
C MET A 1 26.74 -48.23 -31.38
N ALA A 2 25.72 -47.44 -31.11
CA ALA A 2 25.88 -46.02 -30.86
C ALA A 2 26.26 -45.84 -29.38
N LYS A 3 27.41 -45.22 -29.10
CA LYS A 3 27.81 -44.83 -27.76
C LYS A 3 26.80 -43.80 -27.24
N LYS A 4 26.08 -44.13 -26.15
CA LYS A 4 25.39 -43.16 -25.34
C LYS A 4 26.39 -42.08 -24.91
N ALA A 5 26.09 -40.83 -25.17
CA ALA A 5 26.76 -39.68 -24.54
C ALA A 5 26.55 -39.79 -23.03
N PRO A 6 27.54 -39.38 -22.20
CA PRO A 6 27.35 -39.35 -20.75
C PRO A 6 26.29 -38.31 -20.42
N ASP A 7 25.35 -38.68 -19.56
CA ASP A 7 24.46 -37.77 -18.84
C ASP A 7 25.35 -36.78 -18.04
N ASN A 8 25.61 -35.65 -18.60
CA ASN A 8 26.25 -34.56 -17.92
C ASN A 8 25.18 -33.91 -17.07
N ASP A 9 25.11 -34.29 -15.81
CA ASP A 9 24.28 -33.70 -14.77
C ASP A 9 24.84 -32.29 -14.55
N GLY A 10 24.49 -31.36 -15.39
CA GLY A 10 24.79 -29.91 -15.55
C GLY A 10 25.57 -29.17 -14.46
N LYS A 11 26.44 -29.80 -13.70
CA LYS A 11 27.32 -29.21 -12.70
C LYS A 11 28.58 -28.69 -13.38
N ASP A 12 28.84 -27.43 -13.18
CA ASP A 12 30.07 -26.78 -13.59
C ASP A 12 31.12 -26.99 -12.48
N GLU A 13 32.14 -27.85 -12.73
CA GLU A 13 33.21 -28.15 -11.78
C GLU A 13 33.93 -26.88 -11.25
N LEU A 14 34.00 -25.84 -12.05
CA LEU A 14 34.57 -24.56 -11.63
C LEU A 14 33.66 -23.86 -10.64
N ALA A 15 32.35 -23.84 -10.87
CA ALA A 15 31.37 -23.22 -9.99
C ALA A 15 31.31 -23.97 -8.64
N ASP A 16 31.34 -25.33 -8.65
CA ASP A 16 31.43 -26.15 -7.44
C ASP A 16 32.69 -25.83 -6.63
N SER A 17 33.85 -25.80 -7.29
CA SER A 17 35.14 -25.46 -6.66
C SER A 17 35.15 -24.06 -6.06
N LEU A 18 34.51 -23.09 -6.73
CA LEU A 18 34.40 -21.70 -6.26
C LEU A 18 33.52 -21.61 -5.00
N VAL A 19 32.37 -22.27 -4.99
CA VAL A 19 31.45 -22.30 -3.83
C VAL A 19 32.16 -22.93 -2.63
N GLU A 20 32.88 -24.04 -2.82
CA GLU A 20 33.66 -24.71 -1.76
C GLU A 20 34.78 -23.80 -1.23
N ALA A 21 35.55 -23.16 -2.11
CA ALA A 21 36.65 -22.26 -1.73
C ALA A 21 36.17 -21.10 -0.89
N LEU A 22 35.10 -20.39 -1.36
CA LEU A 22 34.51 -19.25 -0.65
C LEU A 22 33.98 -19.65 0.73
N ASN A 23 33.32 -20.80 0.85
CA ASN A 23 32.81 -21.28 2.13
C ASN A 23 33.92 -21.74 3.07
N LYS A 24 35.05 -22.23 2.54
CA LYS A 24 36.23 -22.59 3.33
C LYS A 24 36.94 -21.36 3.90
N GLU A 25 36.99 -20.28 3.14
CA GLU A 25 37.56 -18.99 3.60
C GLU A 25 36.69 -18.31 4.64
N SER A 26 35.39 -18.53 4.63
CA SER A 26 34.42 -17.87 5.51
C SER A 26 34.09 -18.63 6.80
N LYS A 27 34.93 -19.57 7.25
CA LYS A 27 34.67 -20.48 8.38
C LYS A 27 34.08 -19.81 9.64
N ASP A 28 34.52 -18.61 9.96
CA ASP A 28 34.08 -17.85 11.13
C ASP A 28 32.71 -17.16 10.93
N ARG A 29 32.23 -17.06 9.68
CA ARG A 29 30.97 -16.37 9.31
C ARG A 29 29.86 -17.33 8.87
N GLY A 30 30.12 -18.63 8.83
CA GLY A 30 29.23 -19.64 8.24
C GLY A 30 29.29 -19.66 6.70
N LYS A 31 28.45 -20.47 6.08
CA LYS A 31 28.35 -20.54 4.62
C LYS A 31 27.88 -19.20 4.02
N ILE A 32 28.58 -18.72 3.00
CA ILE A 32 28.29 -17.45 2.29
C ILE A 32 28.00 -17.64 0.81
N ALA A 33 28.40 -18.78 0.22
CA ALA A 33 28.18 -19.14 -1.18
C ALA A 33 27.27 -20.34 -1.28
N PHE A 34 26.26 -20.29 -2.17
CA PHE A 34 25.25 -21.31 -2.39
C PHE A 34 24.89 -21.39 -3.87
N PHE A 35 24.43 -22.53 -4.33
CA PHE A 35 23.63 -22.58 -5.55
C PHE A 35 22.18 -22.21 -5.21
N LEU A 36 21.50 -21.52 -6.12
CA LEU A 36 20.13 -21.02 -5.88
C LEU A 36 19.08 -22.11 -5.68
N ASN A 37 19.42 -23.38 -5.95
CA ASN A 37 18.59 -24.56 -5.70
C ASN A 37 18.96 -25.34 -4.43
N ASP A 38 19.98 -24.89 -3.68
CA ASP A 38 20.36 -25.53 -2.42
C ASP A 38 19.30 -25.32 -1.34
N GLU A 39 18.98 -26.36 -0.55
CA GLU A 39 18.03 -26.23 0.57
C GLU A 39 18.49 -25.25 1.67
N GLU A 40 19.80 -25.05 1.80
CA GLU A 40 20.41 -24.14 2.76
C GLU A 40 20.51 -22.69 2.26
N ASP A 41 20.19 -22.44 0.98
CA ASP A 41 20.22 -21.08 0.41
C ASP A 41 19.24 -20.15 1.15
N PRO A 42 19.73 -19.06 1.76
CA PRO A 42 18.87 -18.08 2.46
C PRO A 42 17.89 -17.37 1.54
N SER A 43 18.09 -17.42 0.23
CA SER A 43 17.20 -16.80 -0.75
C SER A 43 15.95 -17.65 -1.01
N GLN A 44 15.99 -18.96 -0.70
CA GLN A 44 14.85 -19.83 -0.86
C GLN A 44 13.72 -19.53 0.12
N ILE A 45 12.50 -19.47 -0.40
CA ILE A 45 11.30 -19.31 0.40
C ILE A 45 10.70 -20.69 0.65
N THR A 46 10.74 -21.11 1.90
CA THR A 46 10.21 -22.42 2.31
C THR A 46 8.72 -22.40 2.58
N ASP A 47 8.22 -21.26 3.07
CA ASP A 47 6.83 -21.11 3.49
C ASP A 47 6.23 -19.83 2.93
N TRP A 48 4.94 -19.92 2.59
CA TRP A 48 4.12 -18.81 2.17
C TRP A 48 2.92 -18.70 3.10
N ILE A 49 2.58 -17.50 3.52
CA ILE A 49 1.46 -17.23 4.41
C ILE A 49 0.34 -16.60 3.59
N SER A 50 -0.82 -17.24 3.56
CA SER A 50 -1.99 -16.70 2.89
C SER A 50 -2.41 -15.36 3.50
N THR A 51 -2.84 -14.43 2.66
CA THR A 51 -3.46 -13.18 3.08
C THR A 51 -4.91 -13.36 3.54
N GLY A 52 -5.45 -14.59 3.43
CA GLY A 52 -6.87 -14.89 3.57
C GLY A 52 -7.65 -14.75 2.25
N ASN A 53 -7.00 -14.28 1.18
CA ASN A 53 -7.58 -14.18 -0.16
C ASN A 53 -6.69 -14.86 -1.21
N SER A 54 -7.20 -15.92 -1.83
CA SER A 54 -6.43 -16.71 -2.79
C SER A 54 -6.02 -15.92 -4.05
N MET A 55 -6.84 -14.96 -4.49
CA MET A 55 -6.52 -14.14 -5.66
C MET A 55 -5.36 -13.18 -5.37
N LEU A 56 -5.34 -12.59 -4.17
CA LEU A 56 -4.22 -11.77 -3.72
C LEU A 56 -2.96 -12.62 -3.52
N ASP A 57 -3.10 -13.83 -2.97
CA ASP A 57 -1.99 -14.75 -2.81
C ASP A 57 -1.34 -15.13 -4.15
N LEU A 58 -2.15 -15.40 -5.18
CA LEU A 58 -1.68 -15.62 -6.55
C LEU A 58 -1.06 -14.37 -7.16
N ALA A 59 -1.62 -13.19 -6.90
CA ALA A 59 -1.08 -11.92 -7.39
C ALA A 59 0.31 -11.62 -6.82
N ILE A 60 0.53 -11.92 -5.52
CA ILE A 60 1.81 -11.72 -4.85
C ILE A 60 2.85 -12.75 -5.31
N SER A 61 2.51 -14.03 -5.23
CA SER A 61 3.48 -15.11 -5.31
C SER A 61 3.63 -15.73 -6.70
N ASN A 62 2.67 -15.49 -7.60
CA ASN A 62 2.56 -16.10 -8.93
C ASN A 62 2.68 -17.64 -8.90
N ARG A 63 2.13 -18.28 -7.88
CA ARG A 63 2.21 -19.74 -7.65
C ARG A 63 1.02 -20.25 -6.85
N PRO A 64 0.67 -21.55 -6.98
CA PRO A 64 -0.34 -22.16 -6.12
C PRO A 64 0.08 -22.12 -4.64
N ASN A 65 -0.91 -21.96 -3.75
CA ASN A 65 -0.74 -21.93 -2.29
C ASN A 65 0.32 -20.90 -1.82
N GLY A 66 0.38 -19.75 -2.50
CA GLY A 66 1.31 -18.68 -2.22
C GLY A 66 0.86 -17.73 -1.12
N GLY A 67 1.11 -16.43 -1.32
CA GLY A 67 0.83 -15.35 -0.37
C GLY A 67 2.08 -14.58 0.03
N ILE A 68 2.18 -14.16 1.29
CA ILE A 68 3.34 -13.43 1.83
C ILE A 68 4.49 -14.41 2.10
N PRO A 69 5.72 -14.13 1.63
CA PRO A 69 6.85 -15.03 1.77
C PRO A 69 7.47 -15.02 3.17
N SER A 70 7.81 -16.19 3.71
CA SER A 70 8.69 -16.29 4.88
C SER A 70 10.14 -15.91 4.53
N GLY A 71 10.94 -15.53 5.51
CA GLY A 71 12.32 -15.07 5.29
C GLY A 71 12.41 -13.71 4.57
N ARG A 72 11.30 -12.96 4.52
CA ARG A 72 11.23 -11.66 3.87
C ARG A 72 10.49 -10.65 4.72
N ILE A 73 10.78 -9.38 4.43
CA ILE A 73 10.08 -8.24 5.02
C ILE A 73 9.01 -7.81 4.04
N SER A 74 7.78 -7.63 4.54
CA SER A 74 6.64 -7.14 3.77
C SER A 74 6.05 -5.90 4.42
N GLU A 75 5.47 -5.02 3.62
CA GLU A 75 4.83 -3.78 4.08
C GLU A 75 3.40 -3.71 3.55
N ILE A 76 2.45 -3.37 4.43
CA ILE A 76 1.05 -3.11 4.10
C ILE A 76 0.78 -1.63 4.34
N THR A 77 0.42 -0.91 3.28
CA THR A 77 0.13 0.53 3.34
C THR A 77 -1.35 0.80 3.06
N GLY A 78 -1.86 1.94 3.55
CA GLY A 78 -3.22 2.39 3.26
C GLY A 78 -3.40 3.86 3.65
N LEU A 79 -4.45 4.49 3.11
CA LEU A 79 -4.75 5.90 3.31
C LEU A 79 -5.16 6.20 4.75
N GLU A 80 -4.97 7.45 5.18
CA GLU A 80 -5.37 7.95 6.50
C GLU A 80 -6.57 8.90 6.37
N ALA A 81 -7.42 8.93 7.41
CA ALA A 81 -8.49 9.90 7.56
C ALA A 81 -8.32 10.62 8.91
N CYS A 82 -7.97 11.90 8.89
CA CYS A 82 -7.64 12.67 10.08
C CYS A 82 -8.41 13.98 10.13
N VAL A 83 -8.94 14.35 11.32
CA VAL A 83 -9.71 15.57 11.58
C VAL A 83 -9.10 16.36 12.73
N THR A 84 -9.55 17.61 12.95
CA THR A 84 -9.09 18.41 14.08
C THR A 84 -9.74 18.00 15.40
N GLU A 85 -9.07 18.28 16.50
CA GLU A 85 -9.49 17.95 17.88
C GLU A 85 -10.84 18.53 18.28
N ASP A 86 -11.26 19.64 17.67
CA ASP A 86 -12.54 20.31 17.88
C ASP A 86 -13.69 19.75 17.04
N THR A 87 -13.44 18.66 16.29
CA THR A 87 -14.49 17.97 15.52
C THR A 87 -15.53 17.37 16.46
N LYS A 88 -16.80 17.74 16.25
CA LYS A 88 -17.92 17.26 17.06
C LYS A 88 -18.39 15.90 16.57
N ILE A 89 -18.57 14.98 17.50
CA ILE A 89 -19.09 13.65 17.25
C ILE A 89 -20.27 13.35 18.17
N LYS A 90 -21.29 12.69 17.62
CA LYS A 90 -22.45 12.21 18.42
C LYS A 90 -22.12 10.85 18.99
N VAL A 91 -22.20 10.71 20.31
CA VAL A 91 -21.79 9.50 21.03
C VAL A 91 -22.85 9.02 21.98
N ILE A 92 -22.77 7.72 22.33
CA ILE A 92 -23.49 7.13 23.48
C ILE A 92 -22.46 6.74 24.53
N ILE A 93 -22.60 7.30 25.74
CA ILE A 93 -21.80 7.01 26.93
C ILE A 93 -22.77 6.67 28.06
N ASP A 94 -22.57 5.54 28.76
CA ASP A 94 -23.45 5.09 29.85
C ASP A 94 -24.94 5.10 29.46
N SER A 95 -25.26 4.64 28.22
CA SER A 95 -26.60 4.59 27.61
C SER A 95 -27.25 5.97 27.37
N LYS A 96 -26.49 7.06 27.47
CA LYS A 96 -26.99 8.42 27.16
C LYS A 96 -26.35 8.92 25.88
N GLN A 97 -27.20 9.41 24.97
CA GLN A 97 -26.77 10.06 23.75
C GLN A 97 -26.37 11.51 24.04
N GLN A 98 -25.22 11.94 23.53
CA GLN A 98 -24.72 13.31 23.66
C GLN A 98 -23.77 13.65 22.51
N GLU A 99 -23.46 14.93 22.34
CA GLU A 99 -22.45 15.43 21.41
C GLU A 99 -21.24 15.89 22.20
N ILE A 100 -20.04 15.48 21.78
CA ILE A 100 -18.77 15.83 22.41
C ILE A 100 -17.75 16.25 21.34
N GLU A 101 -16.68 16.93 21.73
CA GLU A 101 -15.52 17.08 20.85
C GLU A 101 -14.69 15.80 20.83
N ILE A 102 -14.13 15.47 19.65
CA ILE A 102 -13.40 14.21 19.45
C ILE A 102 -12.20 14.05 20.43
N LYS A 103 -11.58 15.16 20.86
CA LYS A 103 -10.51 15.14 21.87
C LYS A 103 -10.94 14.56 23.22
N ASP A 104 -12.23 14.70 23.60
CA ASP A 104 -12.73 14.23 24.89
C ASP A 104 -12.76 12.70 24.97
N VAL A 105 -12.73 12.03 23.80
CA VAL A 105 -12.68 10.57 23.71
C VAL A 105 -11.45 10.00 24.43
N LYS A 106 -10.30 10.67 24.35
CA LYS A 106 -9.06 10.23 25.00
C LYS A 106 -9.23 10.00 26.50
N ALA A 107 -9.80 10.99 27.19
CA ALA A 107 -10.03 10.89 28.64
C ALA A 107 -11.07 9.83 28.98
N LEU A 108 -12.15 9.74 28.19
CA LEU A 108 -13.22 8.75 28.42
C LEU A 108 -12.71 7.31 28.28
N LEU A 109 -11.86 7.03 27.28
CA LEU A 109 -11.26 5.71 27.10
C LEU A 109 -10.25 5.39 28.23
N ALA A 110 -9.45 6.38 28.64
CA ALA A 110 -8.53 6.23 29.78
C ALA A 110 -9.26 5.91 31.09
N ASP A 111 -10.46 6.46 31.27
CA ASP A 111 -11.34 6.16 32.42
C ASP A 111 -12.07 4.81 32.30
N GLY A 112 -11.77 4.01 31.25
CA GLY A 112 -12.36 2.69 31.02
C GLY A 112 -13.84 2.72 30.57
N LYS A 113 -14.32 3.87 30.08
CA LYS A 113 -15.70 4.01 29.61
C LYS A 113 -15.87 3.43 28.21
N THR A 114 -17.01 2.80 27.96
CA THR A 114 -17.41 2.41 26.62
C THR A 114 -18.07 3.61 25.93
N VAL A 115 -17.42 4.13 24.89
CA VAL A 115 -17.92 5.22 24.06
C VAL A 115 -18.34 4.65 22.71
N LYS A 116 -19.58 4.94 22.27
CA LYS A 116 -20.05 4.56 20.93
C LYS A 116 -20.32 5.82 20.12
N VAL A 117 -19.81 5.92 18.89
CA VAL A 117 -19.97 7.06 17.98
C VAL A 117 -20.98 6.75 16.89
N LEU A 118 -21.73 7.76 16.48
CA LEU A 118 -22.65 7.68 15.35
C LEU A 118 -21.87 7.39 14.05
N SER A 119 -22.29 6.36 13.37
CA SER A 119 -21.70 5.90 12.14
C SER A 119 -22.73 5.80 11.01
N LEU A 120 -22.28 5.30 9.88
CA LEU A 120 -23.10 5.12 8.70
C LEU A 120 -24.34 4.22 9.01
N GLY A 121 -25.47 4.55 8.39
CA GLY A 121 -26.74 3.84 8.67
C GLY A 121 -27.49 4.37 9.89
N GLY A 122 -26.91 5.32 10.65
CA GLY A 122 -27.51 5.83 11.89
C GLY A 122 -27.22 4.97 13.11
N GLU A 123 -26.32 3.99 12.98
CA GLU A 123 -25.89 3.12 14.07
C GLU A 123 -24.82 3.77 14.95
N TYR A 124 -24.76 3.33 16.22
CA TYR A 124 -23.71 3.73 17.16
C TYR A 124 -22.71 2.61 17.34
N THR A 125 -21.50 2.79 16.84
CA THR A 125 -20.38 1.85 16.93
C THR A 125 -19.39 2.23 18.01
N LYS A 126 -18.77 1.23 18.65
CA LYS A 126 -17.80 1.45 19.73
C LYS A 126 -16.53 2.08 19.17
N ILE A 127 -16.04 3.11 19.86
CA ILE A 127 -14.70 3.64 19.65
C ILE A 127 -13.72 2.74 20.39
N THR A 128 -12.72 2.23 19.65
CA THR A 128 -11.69 1.34 20.21
C THR A 128 -10.43 2.07 20.57
N ASP A 129 -10.13 3.20 19.90
CA ASP A 129 -8.90 3.95 20.13
C ASP A 129 -9.04 5.43 19.76
N TYR A 130 -8.13 6.26 20.34
CA TYR A 130 -7.94 7.65 20.04
C TYR A 130 -6.49 7.91 19.66
N ILE A 131 -6.22 8.44 18.49
CA ILE A 131 -4.89 8.52 17.89
C ILE A 131 -4.53 9.98 17.61
N GLU A 132 -3.49 10.49 18.26
CA GLU A 132 -2.92 11.81 17.96
C GLU A 132 -1.97 11.69 16.76
N LYS A 133 -2.22 12.50 15.72
CA LYS A 133 -1.43 12.49 14.47
C LYS A 133 -0.41 13.62 14.40
N GLY A 134 -0.33 14.45 15.45
CA GLY A 134 0.50 15.64 15.50
C GLY A 134 -0.10 16.83 14.76
N VAL A 135 0.71 17.84 14.48
CA VAL A 135 0.29 19.09 13.82
C VAL A 135 0.46 18.92 12.31
N LEU A 136 -0.63 19.08 11.56
CA LEU A 136 -0.65 18.92 10.10
C LEU A 136 -1.33 20.11 9.41
N LYS A 137 -1.00 20.32 8.13
CA LYS A 137 -1.72 21.27 7.26
C LYS A 137 -3.19 20.91 7.23
N THR A 138 -4.02 21.87 7.59
CA THR A 138 -5.45 21.70 7.83
C THR A 138 -6.27 22.55 6.87
N TYR A 139 -7.30 21.94 6.33
CA TYR A 139 -8.24 22.53 5.42
C TYR A 139 -9.63 22.54 6.04
N ASN A 140 -10.37 23.62 5.83
CA ASN A 140 -11.78 23.70 6.20
C ASN A 140 -12.64 23.43 4.97
N VAL A 141 -13.31 22.30 4.94
CA VAL A 141 -14.26 21.93 3.90
C VAL A 141 -15.64 22.43 4.30
N VAL A 142 -16.23 23.33 3.51
CA VAL A 142 -17.53 23.93 3.76
C VAL A 142 -18.53 23.44 2.73
N LEU A 143 -19.69 22.98 3.21
CA LEU A 143 -20.80 22.53 2.37
C LEU A 143 -21.81 23.62 2.09
N SER A 144 -22.63 23.43 1.07
CA SER A 144 -23.73 24.35 0.70
C SER A 144 -24.78 24.54 1.80
N SER A 145 -24.85 23.63 2.77
CA SER A 145 -25.68 23.77 3.99
C SER A 145 -25.07 24.71 5.04
N GLY A 146 -23.80 25.09 4.91
CA GLY A 146 -23.02 25.77 5.93
C GLY A 146 -22.35 24.84 6.94
N GLU A 147 -22.61 23.53 6.88
CA GLU A 147 -21.86 22.55 7.66
C GLU A 147 -20.39 22.53 7.19
N SER A 148 -19.46 22.33 8.12
CA SER A 148 -18.04 22.32 7.78
C SER A 148 -17.24 21.35 8.66
N ILE A 149 -16.12 20.85 8.12
CA ILE A 149 -15.18 20.02 8.85
C ILE A 149 -13.75 20.44 8.54
N LYS A 150 -12.92 20.45 9.57
CA LYS A 150 -11.48 20.72 9.45
C LYS A 150 -10.72 19.43 9.43
N CYS A 151 -9.92 19.20 8.40
CA CYS A 151 -9.24 17.93 8.18
C CYS A 151 -7.91 18.11 7.45
N SER A 152 -7.10 17.05 7.42
CA SER A 152 -5.88 17.02 6.60
C SER A 152 -6.19 16.95 5.09
N ALA A 153 -5.26 17.35 4.23
CA ALA A 153 -5.39 17.24 2.77
C ALA A 153 -5.72 15.82 2.27
N LYS A 154 -5.26 14.81 2.99
CA LYS A 154 -5.45 13.38 2.64
C LYS A 154 -6.72 12.76 3.25
N HIS A 155 -7.44 13.51 4.05
CA HIS A 155 -8.68 13.05 4.64
C HIS A 155 -9.69 12.60 3.58
N LEU A 156 -10.37 11.47 3.84
CA LEU A 156 -11.29 10.85 2.89
C LEU A 156 -12.73 11.21 3.20
N PHE A 157 -13.43 11.71 2.21
CA PHE A 157 -14.87 11.97 2.21
C PHE A 157 -15.58 11.00 1.27
N TYR A 158 -16.76 10.56 1.66
CA TYR A 158 -17.60 9.75 0.78
C TYR A 158 -18.38 10.65 -0.18
N ALA A 159 -17.95 10.69 -1.44
CA ALA A 159 -18.59 11.43 -2.51
C ALA A 159 -19.55 10.54 -3.33
N ASN A 160 -20.30 11.13 -4.22
CA ASN A 160 -21.18 10.41 -5.16
C ASN A 160 -20.42 9.48 -6.11
N SER A 161 -19.11 9.70 -6.29
CA SER A 161 -18.18 8.85 -7.07
C SER A 161 -17.41 7.83 -6.22
N GLY A 162 -17.65 7.74 -4.90
CA GLY A 162 -16.89 6.92 -3.96
C GLY A 162 -16.04 7.76 -3.01
N TRP A 163 -15.06 7.14 -2.34
CA TRP A 163 -14.17 7.83 -1.42
C TRP A 163 -13.18 8.73 -2.16
N ILE A 164 -13.16 10.03 -1.80
CA ILE A 164 -12.33 11.08 -2.40
C ILE A 164 -11.54 11.82 -1.32
N ARG A 165 -10.30 12.18 -1.61
CA ARG A 165 -9.46 12.98 -0.70
C ARG A 165 -9.94 14.41 -0.60
N CYS A 166 -9.67 15.07 0.54
CA CYS A 166 -9.89 16.50 0.70
C CYS A 166 -9.18 17.32 -0.40
N SER A 167 -7.94 16.97 -0.72
CA SER A 167 -7.16 17.64 -1.79
C SER A 167 -7.74 17.47 -3.21
N ALA A 168 -8.58 16.46 -3.42
CA ALA A 168 -9.23 16.21 -4.72
C ALA A 168 -10.68 16.72 -4.79
N LEU A 169 -11.19 17.34 -3.72
CA LEU A 169 -12.51 17.95 -3.72
C LEU A 169 -12.54 19.15 -4.69
N LYS A 170 -13.55 19.18 -5.55
CA LYS A 170 -13.78 20.31 -6.49
C LYS A 170 -14.96 21.14 -6.00
N PRO A 171 -14.71 22.34 -5.44
CA PRO A 171 -15.78 23.25 -5.05
C PRO A 171 -16.76 23.52 -6.22
N GLY A 172 -18.05 23.57 -5.92
CA GLY A 172 -19.11 23.74 -6.91
C GLY A 172 -19.43 22.49 -7.75
N VAL A 173 -18.70 21.38 -7.59
CA VAL A 173 -18.89 20.14 -8.37
C VAL A 173 -19.06 18.91 -7.49
N THR A 174 -18.13 18.69 -6.55
CA THR A 174 -18.13 17.50 -5.70
C THR A 174 -19.24 17.57 -4.66
N LYS A 175 -19.95 16.44 -4.49
CA LYS A 175 -20.94 16.26 -3.42
C LYS A 175 -20.47 15.16 -2.47
N ILE A 176 -20.50 15.42 -1.15
CA ILE A 176 -20.10 14.47 -0.12
C ILE A 176 -21.26 14.12 0.82
N MET A 177 -21.18 12.92 1.43
CA MET A 177 -22.22 12.35 2.26
C MET A 177 -22.27 13.01 3.64
N THR A 178 -23.48 13.39 4.06
CA THR A 178 -23.78 13.88 5.41
C THR A 178 -24.64 12.90 6.21
N GLU A 179 -24.73 13.09 7.53
CA GLU A 179 -25.55 12.24 8.42
C GLU A 179 -27.03 12.23 8.06
N LYS A 180 -27.53 13.24 7.35
CA LYS A 180 -28.90 13.32 6.83
C LYS A 180 -29.12 12.39 5.64
N THR A 181 -28.15 11.49 5.35
CA THR A 181 -28.15 10.56 4.20
C THR A 181 -28.28 11.25 2.84
N LYS A 182 -27.79 12.50 2.75
CA LYS A 182 -27.80 13.31 1.53
C LYS A 182 -26.39 13.63 1.10
N PHE A 183 -26.19 13.66 -0.22
CA PHE A 183 -25.00 14.19 -0.82
C PHE A 183 -25.14 15.70 -0.96
N GLU A 184 -24.34 16.44 -0.22
CA GLU A 184 -24.31 17.90 -0.24
C GLU A 184 -23.11 18.44 -1.00
N LEU A 185 -23.31 19.54 -1.71
CA LEU A 185 -22.29 20.15 -2.55
C LEU A 185 -21.19 20.78 -1.68
N VAL A 186 -19.94 20.52 -2.00
CA VAL A 186 -18.79 21.22 -1.44
C VAL A 186 -18.77 22.62 -2.04
N GLU A 187 -18.95 23.65 -1.21
CA GLU A 187 -18.96 25.05 -1.63
C GLU A 187 -17.55 25.61 -1.77
N ARG A 188 -16.69 25.34 -0.75
CA ARG A 188 -15.28 25.77 -0.75
C ARG A 188 -14.42 24.86 0.12
N VAL A 189 -13.12 24.93 -0.15
CA VAL A 189 -12.07 24.26 0.61
C VAL A 189 -10.98 25.29 0.90
N ASP A 190 -10.86 25.70 2.15
CA ASP A 190 -9.96 26.78 2.57
C ASP A 190 -8.79 26.22 3.37
N TYR A 191 -7.56 26.56 3.02
CA TYR A 191 -6.41 26.31 3.89
C TYR A 191 -6.48 27.23 5.12
N ILE A 192 -6.38 26.65 6.33
CA ILE A 192 -6.55 27.37 7.60
C ILE A 192 -5.35 27.33 8.54
N GLY A 193 -4.19 26.87 8.03
CA GLY A 193 -2.96 26.76 8.81
C GLY A 193 -2.64 25.34 9.23
N GLU A 194 -1.69 25.20 10.15
CA GLU A 194 -1.30 23.92 10.74
C GLU A 194 -1.95 23.77 12.11
N LEU A 195 -2.74 22.69 12.31
CA LEU A 195 -3.49 22.42 13.53
C LEU A 195 -3.24 21.00 14.02
N PRO A 196 -3.42 20.74 15.34
CA PRO A 196 -3.42 19.38 15.88
C PRO A 196 -4.52 18.55 15.22
N ILE A 197 -4.11 17.37 14.72
CA ILE A 197 -4.97 16.46 13.99
C ILE A 197 -5.05 15.13 14.73
N VAL A 198 -6.24 14.57 14.78
CA VAL A 198 -6.55 13.32 15.46
C VAL A 198 -7.36 12.38 14.58
N ASP A 199 -7.39 11.14 14.97
CA ASP A 199 -8.24 10.11 14.41
C ASP A 199 -8.81 9.23 15.52
N ILE A 200 -9.90 8.51 15.26
CA ILE A 200 -10.46 7.51 16.17
C ILE A 200 -10.63 6.19 15.42
N SER A 201 -10.23 5.10 16.05
CA SER A 201 -10.57 3.77 15.56
C SER A 201 -11.96 3.39 16.05
N VAL A 202 -12.76 2.81 15.16
CA VAL A 202 -14.14 2.43 15.46
C VAL A 202 -14.39 0.97 15.07
N GLU A 203 -15.20 0.26 15.87
CA GLU A 203 -15.64 -1.10 15.54
C GLU A 203 -16.64 -1.15 14.38
N HIS A 204 -16.93 0.01 13.77
CA HIS A 204 -17.80 0.04 12.62
C HIS A 204 -17.12 -0.65 11.44
N PRO A 205 -17.87 -1.49 10.79
CA PRO A 205 -17.38 -2.34 9.70
C PRO A 205 -16.79 -1.58 8.51
N GLU A 206 -17.27 -0.38 8.22
CA GLU A 206 -16.68 0.49 7.20
C GLU A 206 -15.59 1.40 7.78
N GLU A 207 -15.16 1.13 9.03
CA GLU A 207 -14.18 1.98 9.72
C GLU A 207 -14.50 3.47 9.54
N CYS A 208 -15.79 3.84 9.62
CA CYS A 208 -16.26 5.20 9.38
C CYS A 208 -17.15 5.71 10.51
N TYR A 209 -17.20 7.04 10.64
CA TYR A 209 -17.99 7.73 11.64
C TYR A 209 -18.40 9.11 11.14
N TYR A 210 -19.43 9.72 11.74
CA TYR A 210 -19.80 11.08 11.46
C TYR A 210 -19.07 12.06 12.39
N GLY A 211 -18.28 12.96 11.79
CA GLY A 211 -17.67 14.11 12.44
C GLY A 211 -18.21 15.39 11.84
N ASN A 212 -18.70 16.31 12.66
CA ASN A 212 -19.43 17.52 12.23
C ASN A 212 -20.57 17.22 11.22
N GLY A 213 -21.24 16.06 11.37
CA GLY A 213 -22.30 15.64 10.46
C GLY A 213 -21.82 15.11 9.10
N ILE A 214 -20.52 15.00 8.85
CA ILE A 214 -19.92 14.55 7.59
C ILE A 214 -19.27 13.18 7.80
N LEU A 215 -19.39 12.27 6.82
CA LEU A 215 -18.89 10.90 6.92
C LEU A 215 -17.37 10.81 6.65
N ASN A 216 -16.63 10.22 7.59
CA ASN A 216 -15.18 10.03 7.61
C ASN A 216 -14.81 8.54 7.59
N HIS A 217 -13.59 8.16 7.16
CA HIS A 217 -13.18 6.77 6.90
C HIS A 217 -11.80 6.41 7.47
N ASN A 218 -11.58 5.10 7.74
CA ASN A 218 -10.30 4.43 8.06
C ASN A 218 -9.97 3.34 7.00
N SER A 219 -8.77 2.70 7.01
CA SER A 219 -8.22 2.01 5.81
C SER A 219 -8.02 0.48 5.85
N GLY A 220 -8.39 -0.24 6.93
CA GLY A 220 -8.35 -1.73 6.98
C GLY A 220 -6.98 -2.42 7.03
N LYS A 221 -5.87 -1.72 7.30
CA LYS A 221 -4.50 -2.29 7.35
C LYS A 221 -4.34 -3.36 8.42
N SER A 222 -4.79 -3.08 9.64
CA SER A 222 -4.69 -3.97 10.81
C SER A 222 -5.45 -5.27 10.60
N LEU A 223 -6.58 -5.23 9.90
CA LEU A 223 -7.37 -6.42 9.54
C LEU A 223 -6.58 -7.37 8.64
N MET A 224 -5.93 -6.87 7.60
CA MET A 224 -5.07 -7.70 6.73
C MET A 224 -3.93 -8.33 7.52
N GLY A 225 -3.29 -7.57 8.42
CA GLY A 225 -2.27 -8.09 9.32
C GLY A 225 -2.79 -9.21 10.22
N ALA A 226 -3.99 -9.06 10.78
CA ALA A 226 -4.63 -10.08 11.62
C ALA A 226 -4.92 -11.39 10.85
N HIS A 227 -5.33 -11.32 9.58
CA HIS A 227 -5.49 -12.51 8.75
C HIS A 227 -4.18 -13.27 8.58
N LEU A 228 -3.05 -12.58 8.38
CA LEU A 228 -1.73 -13.24 8.29
C LEU A 228 -1.36 -13.98 9.59
N LEU A 229 -1.70 -13.42 10.76
CA LEU A 229 -1.50 -14.10 12.05
C LEU A 229 -2.37 -15.34 12.17
N ALA A 230 -3.66 -15.26 11.81
CA ALA A 230 -4.58 -16.39 11.82
C ALA A 230 -4.11 -17.52 10.89
N GLU A 231 -3.71 -17.20 9.65
CA GLU A 231 -3.20 -18.17 8.68
C GLU A 231 -1.88 -18.82 9.13
N THR A 232 -1.02 -18.05 9.82
CA THR A 232 0.19 -18.61 10.46
C THR A 232 -0.15 -19.64 11.51
N GLN A 233 -1.11 -19.37 12.37
CA GLN A 233 -1.56 -20.30 13.42
C GLN A 233 -2.22 -21.56 12.84
N LYS A 234 -3.01 -21.44 11.75
CA LYS A 234 -3.59 -22.59 11.03
C LYS A 234 -2.51 -23.54 10.50
N LYS A 235 -1.35 -23.02 10.12
CA LYS A 235 -0.16 -23.81 9.71
C LYS A 235 0.68 -24.31 10.91
N GLY A 236 0.19 -24.17 12.15
CA GLY A 236 0.92 -24.57 13.36
C GLY A 236 2.09 -23.65 13.72
N GLY A 237 2.19 -22.49 13.10
CA GLY A 237 3.22 -21.48 13.34
C GLY A 237 3.01 -20.69 14.61
N VAL A 238 3.97 -19.80 14.90
CA VAL A 238 3.93 -18.84 16.01
C VAL A 238 3.52 -17.49 15.46
N ALA A 239 2.40 -16.95 15.95
CA ALA A 239 1.93 -15.62 15.64
C ALA A 239 2.38 -14.64 16.73
N VAL A 240 3.07 -13.57 16.34
CA VAL A 240 3.53 -12.50 17.22
C VAL A 240 2.96 -11.19 16.73
N PHE A 241 2.35 -10.42 17.63
CA PHE A 241 1.84 -9.09 17.35
C PHE A 241 2.57 -8.06 18.20
N ILE A 242 3.29 -7.15 17.57
CA ILE A 242 3.94 -5.99 18.21
C ILE A 242 3.04 -4.78 17.91
N ASP A 243 2.39 -4.30 18.95
CA ASP A 243 1.44 -3.19 18.87
C ASP A 243 2.09 -1.92 19.45
N THR A 244 2.14 -0.87 18.63
CA THR A 244 2.70 0.44 19.03
C THR A 244 1.63 1.50 19.23
N GLU A 245 0.38 1.17 18.91
CA GLU A 245 -0.76 2.08 18.98
C GLU A 245 -1.71 1.71 20.14
N THR A 246 -1.50 0.55 20.78
CA THR A 246 -2.36 -0.02 21.85
C THR A 246 -3.84 -0.14 21.41
N SER A 247 -4.05 -0.50 20.13
CA SER A 247 -5.34 -0.32 19.44
C SER A 247 -6.08 -1.64 19.17
N VAL A 248 -5.60 -2.77 19.69
CA VAL A 248 -6.11 -4.09 19.28
C VAL A 248 -7.21 -4.60 20.19
N SER A 249 -8.38 -4.90 19.60
CA SER A 249 -9.47 -5.62 20.26
C SER A 249 -9.26 -7.14 20.17
N PRO A 250 -9.19 -7.87 21.32
CA PRO A 250 -9.12 -9.33 21.31
C PRO A 250 -10.32 -9.99 20.62
N ASP A 251 -11.52 -9.43 20.76
CA ASP A 251 -12.75 -9.94 20.16
C ASP A 251 -12.71 -9.83 18.63
N PHE A 252 -12.18 -8.70 18.13
CA PHE A 252 -11.95 -8.49 16.70
C PHE A 252 -10.96 -9.51 16.13
N LEU A 253 -9.81 -9.72 16.78
CA LEU A 253 -8.84 -10.73 16.37
C LEU A 253 -9.44 -12.14 16.35
N ALA A 254 -10.23 -12.48 17.37
CA ALA A 254 -10.92 -13.78 17.45
C ALA A 254 -11.93 -13.95 16.31
N SER A 255 -12.68 -12.92 15.93
CA SER A 255 -13.66 -12.96 14.83
C SER A 255 -12.99 -13.23 13.47
N ILE A 256 -11.76 -12.79 13.28
CA ILE A 256 -10.94 -13.06 12.08
C ILE A 256 -10.35 -14.49 12.10
N GLY A 257 -10.38 -15.18 13.25
CA GLY A 257 -9.88 -16.52 13.41
C GLY A 257 -8.49 -16.62 14.08
N VAL A 258 -8.03 -15.55 14.71
CA VAL A 258 -6.81 -15.59 15.54
C VAL A 258 -7.11 -16.29 16.86
N ASP A 259 -6.35 -17.34 17.18
CA ASP A 259 -6.36 -17.92 18.53
C ASP A 259 -5.57 -17.01 19.48
N ILE A 260 -6.29 -16.12 20.16
CA ILE A 260 -5.68 -15.11 21.07
C ILE A 260 -4.93 -15.74 22.24
N LYS A 261 -5.26 -16.99 22.63
CA LYS A 261 -4.55 -17.70 23.72
C LYS A 261 -3.18 -18.25 23.29
N LYS A 262 -2.94 -18.36 21.98
CA LYS A 262 -1.69 -18.84 21.38
C LYS A 262 -0.91 -17.74 20.66
N MET A 263 -1.40 -16.50 20.70
CA MET A 263 -0.72 -15.36 20.09
C MET A 263 0.19 -14.70 21.15
N VAL A 264 1.41 -14.35 20.74
CA VAL A 264 2.30 -13.52 21.57
C VAL A 264 1.98 -12.06 21.28
N TYR A 265 1.58 -11.31 22.30
CA TYR A 265 1.29 -9.88 22.21
C TYR A 265 2.35 -9.08 22.94
N ILE A 266 2.87 -8.04 22.29
CA ILE A 266 3.92 -7.16 22.81
C ILE A 266 3.50 -5.72 22.56
N ASN A 267 3.42 -4.92 23.63
CA ASN A 267 3.14 -3.50 23.55
C ASN A 267 4.44 -2.73 23.80
N VAL A 268 4.85 -1.89 22.84
CA VAL A 268 6.06 -1.06 22.88
C VAL A 268 5.86 0.23 22.11
N ASN A 269 6.55 1.29 22.50
CA ASN A 269 6.33 2.63 22.00
C ASN A 269 7.52 3.21 21.21
N THR A 270 8.71 2.56 21.24
CA THR A 270 9.89 3.09 20.59
C THR A 270 10.39 2.19 19.45
N ILE A 271 11.02 2.81 18.44
CA ILE A 271 11.64 2.12 17.31
C ILE A 271 12.68 1.12 17.82
N GLU A 272 13.51 1.54 18.77
CA GLU A 272 14.57 0.70 19.33
C GLU A 272 13.96 -0.55 20.00
N GLU A 273 12.93 -0.41 20.84
CA GLU A 273 12.25 -1.56 21.47
C GLU A 273 11.60 -2.50 20.44
N ILE A 274 11.00 -1.99 19.38
CA ILE A 274 10.43 -2.83 18.30
C ILE A 274 11.51 -3.76 17.76
N PHE A 275 12.65 -3.22 17.33
CA PHE A 275 13.70 -3.98 16.69
C PHE A 275 14.45 -4.91 17.66
N ASP A 276 14.68 -4.49 18.91
CA ASP A 276 15.30 -5.31 19.95
C ASP A 276 14.39 -6.52 20.31
N ASN A 277 13.07 -6.30 20.37
CA ASN A 277 12.12 -7.40 20.56
C ASN A 277 12.09 -8.36 19.37
N ILE A 278 12.11 -7.86 18.12
CA ILE A 278 12.19 -8.72 16.94
C ILE A 278 13.42 -9.63 17.02
N GLU A 279 14.62 -9.08 17.28
CA GLU A 279 15.85 -9.86 17.43
C GLU A 279 15.73 -10.90 18.57
N SER A 280 15.24 -10.49 19.74
CA SER A 280 15.05 -11.35 20.91
C SER A 280 14.09 -12.53 20.60
N ILE A 281 12.98 -12.26 19.93
CA ILE A 281 11.99 -13.27 19.53
C ILE A 281 12.63 -14.28 18.59
N VAL A 282 13.30 -13.81 17.54
CA VAL A 282 13.96 -14.69 16.55
C VAL A 282 14.94 -15.62 17.24
N VAL A 283 15.82 -15.08 18.09
CA VAL A 283 16.81 -15.89 18.82
C VAL A 283 16.14 -16.92 19.74
N LYS A 284 15.11 -16.51 20.50
CA LYS A 284 14.41 -17.41 21.44
C LYS A 284 13.64 -18.52 20.73
N VAL A 285 12.93 -18.16 19.65
CA VAL A 285 12.15 -19.13 18.88
C VAL A 285 13.07 -20.14 18.22
N ARG A 286 14.18 -19.72 17.61
CA ARG A 286 15.13 -20.63 16.94
C ARG A 286 15.91 -21.52 17.90
N LYS A 287 16.13 -21.08 19.13
CA LYS A 287 16.63 -21.98 20.21
C LYS A 287 15.62 -23.06 20.60
N ALA A 288 14.32 -22.75 20.56
CA ALA A 288 13.27 -23.71 20.92
C ALA A 288 12.88 -24.63 19.73
N SER A 289 12.92 -24.13 18.50
CA SER A 289 12.56 -24.85 17.29
C SER A 289 13.21 -24.21 16.07
N THR A 290 14.03 -24.98 15.35
CA THR A 290 14.79 -24.49 14.18
C THR A 290 13.92 -24.19 12.98
N ASN A 291 12.81 -24.92 12.77
CA ASN A 291 12.04 -24.89 11.51
C ASN A 291 10.60 -24.41 11.67
N ARG A 292 10.18 -24.00 12.89
CA ARG A 292 8.79 -23.56 13.08
C ARG A 292 8.52 -22.27 12.37
N LEU A 293 7.41 -22.20 11.60
CA LEU A 293 6.94 -20.98 10.95
C LEU A 293 6.67 -19.89 12.02
N VAL A 294 7.15 -18.66 11.76
CA VAL A 294 6.95 -17.52 12.65
C VAL A 294 6.55 -16.33 11.82
N THR A 295 5.44 -15.70 12.17
CA THR A 295 5.04 -14.40 11.63
C THR A 295 5.05 -13.35 12.73
N ILE A 296 5.76 -12.27 12.49
CA ILE A 296 5.80 -11.08 13.34
C ILE A 296 5.12 -9.95 12.60
N LEU A 297 4.01 -9.48 13.14
CA LEU A 297 3.29 -8.28 12.68
C LEU A 297 3.68 -7.10 13.59
N VAL A 298 4.05 -5.98 12.99
CA VAL A 298 4.29 -4.71 13.68
C VAL A 298 3.26 -3.69 13.21
N ASP A 299 2.38 -3.27 14.09
CA ASP A 299 1.30 -2.31 13.79
C ASP A 299 1.36 -1.11 14.75
N SER A 300 1.82 0.06 14.33
CA SER A 300 2.49 0.40 13.07
C SER A 300 3.85 1.07 13.35
N VAL A 301 4.84 0.90 12.48
CA VAL A 301 6.14 1.61 12.61
C VAL A 301 5.95 3.13 12.57
N ALA A 302 4.89 3.59 11.94
CA ALA A 302 4.59 5.01 11.84
C ALA A 302 4.25 5.65 13.19
N ALA A 303 3.60 4.95 14.10
CA ALA A 303 3.21 5.45 15.43
C ALA A 303 4.37 5.49 16.42
N ALA A 304 5.34 4.57 16.32
CA ALA A 304 6.46 4.50 17.26
C ALA A 304 7.35 5.76 17.22
N THR A 305 7.84 6.19 18.37
CA THR A 305 8.81 7.28 18.54
C THR A 305 10.25 6.73 18.65
N THR A 306 11.24 7.57 18.88
CA THR A 306 12.60 7.11 19.27
C THR A 306 12.83 7.30 20.76
N THR A 307 13.73 6.50 21.36
CA THR A 307 14.10 6.65 22.77
C THR A 307 14.60 8.07 23.10
N LYS A 308 15.29 8.71 22.16
CA LYS A 308 15.76 10.09 22.31
C LYS A 308 14.60 11.10 22.29
N GLU A 309 13.63 10.90 21.43
CA GLU A 309 12.43 11.73 21.30
C GLU A 309 11.55 11.60 22.56
N LEU A 310 11.44 10.39 23.10
CA LEU A 310 10.70 10.12 24.34
C LEU A 310 11.35 10.78 25.57
N ALA A 311 12.67 10.93 25.58
CA ALA A 311 13.46 11.50 26.69
C ALA A 311 13.58 13.03 26.64
N SER A 312 13.09 13.69 25.56
CA SER A 312 13.20 15.14 25.38
C SER A 312 11.97 15.89 25.82
N ASP A 313 12.15 17.14 26.27
CA ASP A 313 11.04 18.02 26.61
C ASP A 313 10.23 18.45 25.37
N HIS A 314 8.92 18.61 25.54
CA HIS A 314 7.98 19.05 24.52
C HIS A 314 8.32 20.48 24.02
N GLY A 315 9.16 20.64 23.03
CA GLY A 315 9.49 21.96 22.46
C GLY A 315 10.86 22.08 21.80
N GLN A 316 11.65 21.00 21.72
CA GLN A 316 12.92 21.02 20.99
C GLN A 316 12.73 20.48 19.56
N ASP A 317 12.85 21.35 18.58
CA ASP A 317 12.82 21.00 17.16
C ASP A 317 14.09 20.22 16.74
N GLY A 318 13.93 19.13 15.97
CA GLY A 318 15.07 18.42 15.35
C GLY A 318 15.03 16.89 15.35
N TYR A 319 13.98 16.24 15.88
CA TYR A 319 13.94 14.78 16.10
C TYR A 319 13.43 13.92 14.92
N ALA A 320 12.80 14.49 13.92
CA ALA A 320 12.27 13.74 12.76
C ALA A 320 13.34 12.91 12.00
N THR A 321 14.58 13.39 12.02
CA THR A 321 15.77 12.71 11.46
C THR A 321 16.15 11.46 12.25
N GLY A 322 16.06 11.52 13.58
CA GLY A 322 16.46 10.44 14.46
C GLY A 322 15.70 9.16 14.12
N LYS A 323 14.39 9.26 13.88
CA LYS A 323 13.51 8.15 13.53
C LYS A 323 13.90 7.49 12.21
N ALA A 324 14.11 8.26 11.15
CA ALA A 324 14.48 7.73 9.84
C ALA A 324 15.86 7.03 9.87
N ILE A 325 16.82 7.60 10.60
CA ILE A 325 18.16 7.02 10.79
C ILE A 325 18.06 5.73 11.61
N ALA A 326 17.28 5.71 12.71
CA ALA A 326 17.08 4.55 13.54
C ALA A 326 16.45 3.39 12.75
N ILE A 327 15.37 3.64 12.01
CA ILE A 327 14.74 2.65 11.15
C ILE A 327 15.72 2.14 10.09
N SER A 328 16.45 3.02 9.40
CA SER A 328 17.41 2.63 8.35
C SER A 328 18.54 1.75 8.88
N LYS A 329 19.07 2.09 10.07
CA LYS A 329 20.10 1.30 10.74
C LYS A 329 19.58 -0.06 11.18
N ALA A 330 18.41 -0.09 11.80
CA ALA A 330 17.75 -1.29 12.27
C ALA A 330 17.38 -2.24 11.12
N MET A 331 16.80 -1.71 10.04
CA MET A 331 16.44 -2.48 8.85
C MET A 331 17.63 -3.18 8.23
N ARG A 332 18.79 -2.51 8.10
CA ARG A 332 20.03 -3.14 7.60
C ARG A 332 20.48 -4.30 8.48
N LYS A 333 20.33 -4.17 9.80
CA LYS A 333 20.72 -5.21 10.76
C LYS A 333 19.80 -6.42 10.71
N ILE A 334 18.47 -6.21 10.66
CA ILE A 334 17.51 -7.32 10.73
C ILE A 334 17.27 -8.03 9.41
N THR A 335 17.51 -7.40 8.25
CA THR A 335 17.19 -7.99 6.94
C THR A 335 17.89 -9.34 6.74
N ASP A 336 19.19 -9.42 7.06
CA ASP A 336 19.95 -10.68 7.00
C ASP A 336 19.44 -11.72 8.00
N LEU A 337 19.16 -11.28 9.24
CA LEU A 337 18.61 -12.14 10.29
C LEU A 337 17.26 -12.75 9.88
N ILE A 338 16.34 -11.93 9.36
CA ILE A 338 15.02 -12.36 8.90
C ILE A 338 15.15 -13.38 7.75
N GLY A 339 16.03 -13.15 6.77
CA GLY A 339 16.29 -14.06 5.67
C GLY A 339 16.82 -15.41 6.14
N ARG A 340 17.93 -15.41 6.88
CA ARG A 340 18.58 -16.64 7.38
C ARG A 340 17.71 -17.44 8.34
N GLN A 341 16.90 -16.75 9.13
CA GLN A 341 16.02 -17.38 10.12
C GLN A 341 14.62 -17.67 9.60
N ARG A 342 14.34 -17.39 8.31
CA ARG A 342 13.07 -17.69 7.63
C ARG A 342 11.86 -17.16 8.42
N ILE A 343 11.93 -15.92 8.90
CA ILE A 343 10.86 -15.25 9.62
C ILE A 343 10.01 -14.45 8.63
N CYS A 344 8.69 -14.53 8.73
CA CYS A 344 7.79 -13.62 8.05
C CYS A 344 7.65 -12.35 8.89
N LEU A 345 8.24 -11.24 8.45
CA LEU A 345 8.13 -9.95 9.13
C LEU A 345 7.27 -8.99 8.32
N VAL A 346 6.17 -8.55 8.92
CA VAL A 346 5.18 -7.69 8.27
C VAL A 346 5.06 -6.39 9.05
N PHE A 347 5.21 -5.27 8.37
CA PHE A 347 4.95 -3.95 8.91
C PHE A 347 3.67 -3.39 8.30
N THR A 348 2.77 -2.90 9.14
CA THR A 348 1.78 -1.94 8.65
C THR A 348 2.41 -0.56 8.68
N ASN A 349 2.10 0.23 7.69
CA ASN A 349 2.61 1.59 7.58
C ASN A 349 1.50 2.52 7.10
N GLN A 350 1.52 3.71 7.62
CA GLN A 350 0.64 4.77 7.19
C GLN A 350 1.34 5.53 6.06
N LEU A 351 0.61 5.88 5.00
CA LEU A 351 1.10 6.77 3.97
C LEU A 351 1.10 8.20 4.53
N ARG A 352 2.10 8.53 5.34
CA ARG A 352 2.28 9.88 5.89
C ARG A 352 2.92 10.79 4.85
N GLN A 353 2.56 12.09 4.87
CA GLN A 353 3.48 13.10 4.36
C GLN A 353 4.81 12.92 5.08
N LYS A 354 5.88 12.76 4.29
CA LYS A 354 7.22 12.81 4.87
C LYS A 354 7.45 14.26 5.30
N ILE A 355 7.42 14.50 6.60
CA ILE A 355 8.19 15.62 7.15
C ILE A 355 9.63 15.15 6.97
N GLY A 356 10.17 15.41 5.78
CA GLY A 356 11.45 14.90 5.37
C GLY A 356 12.52 15.81 5.91
N PHE A 357 13.34 15.31 6.82
CA PHE A 357 14.63 15.89 7.04
C PHE A 357 15.48 15.66 5.78
N VAL A 358 15.86 16.74 5.18
CA VAL A 358 16.86 16.77 4.12
C VAL A 358 18.20 16.54 4.78
N GLY A 359 18.76 15.34 4.67
CA GLY A 359 20.10 15.03 5.18
C GLY A 359 21.13 16.01 4.62
N TYR A 360 22.12 16.37 5.43
CA TYR A 360 23.34 17.04 5.00
C TYR A 360 24.16 16.04 4.15
N GLY A 361 23.73 15.78 2.92
CA GLY A 361 24.47 15.06 1.89
C GLY A 361 24.53 15.95 0.65
N ASP A 362 25.33 15.59 -0.33
CA ASP A 362 25.48 16.31 -1.59
C ASP A 362 24.14 16.82 -2.11
N GLN A 363 23.96 18.14 -2.06
CA GLN A 363 22.67 18.77 -2.35
C GLN A 363 22.55 18.97 -3.86
N TRP A 364 21.82 18.12 -4.52
CA TRP A 364 21.50 18.23 -5.95
C TRP A 364 20.18 18.97 -6.11
N CYS A 365 20.21 20.30 -6.09
CA CYS A 365 18.99 21.10 -6.05
C CYS A 365 19.05 22.27 -7.01
N VAL A 366 17.88 22.73 -7.41
CA VAL A 366 17.65 23.82 -8.35
C VAL A 366 16.84 24.95 -7.72
N ASP A 367 16.86 26.11 -8.35
CA ASP A 367 16.03 27.28 -7.95
C ASP A 367 14.56 27.04 -8.26
N PRO A 368 13.62 27.24 -7.31
CA PRO A 368 12.20 27.01 -7.55
C PRO A 368 11.55 27.98 -8.54
N ILE A 369 12.02 29.23 -8.59
CA ILE A 369 11.37 30.32 -9.34
C ILE A 369 11.71 30.25 -10.83
N THR A 370 12.95 29.94 -11.17
CA THR A 370 13.44 29.97 -12.57
C THR A 370 13.46 28.60 -13.23
N THR A 371 13.44 27.51 -12.45
CA THR A 371 13.52 26.15 -12.99
C THR A 371 12.14 25.70 -13.47
N LYS A 372 12.04 25.44 -14.78
CA LYS A 372 10.82 24.96 -15.44
C LYS A 372 10.94 23.48 -15.77
N ILE A 373 9.87 22.76 -15.47
CA ILE A 373 9.68 21.36 -15.84
C ILE A 373 8.44 21.22 -16.71
N LYS A 374 8.47 20.27 -17.65
CA LYS A 374 7.29 19.89 -18.41
C LYS A 374 6.68 18.67 -17.76
N ILE A 375 5.43 18.82 -17.31
CA ILE A 375 4.68 17.76 -16.64
C ILE A 375 3.54 17.26 -17.51
N ARG A 376 3.07 16.07 -17.16
CA ARG A 376 1.86 15.46 -17.69
C ARG A 376 1.06 14.92 -16.49
N TYR A 377 -0.24 15.22 -16.45
CA TYR A 377 -1.12 14.70 -15.42
C TYR A 377 -2.50 14.41 -16.00
N ILE A 378 -3.22 13.47 -15.37
CA ILE A 378 -4.58 13.11 -15.75
C ILE A 378 -5.52 13.87 -14.82
N GLU A 379 -6.30 14.80 -15.36
CA GLU A 379 -7.40 15.39 -14.61
C GLU A 379 -8.42 14.30 -14.28
N GLN A 380 -8.67 14.05 -13.00
CA GLN A 380 -9.60 13.01 -12.55
C GLN A 380 -11.03 13.24 -13.06
N PRO A 381 -11.73 12.19 -13.46
CA PRO A 381 -12.79 12.22 -14.47
C PRO A 381 -14.19 12.34 -13.90
N THR A 382 -15.03 12.89 -14.72
CA THR A 382 -16.42 12.48 -14.82
C THR A 382 -16.58 11.76 -16.16
N ASP A 383 -16.86 10.46 -16.12
CA ASP A 383 -17.42 9.60 -17.21
C ASP A 383 -16.95 9.75 -18.67
N VAL A 384 -15.85 10.43 -18.96
CA VAL A 384 -15.30 10.61 -20.30
C VAL A 384 -13.79 10.37 -20.26
N ILE A 385 -13.28 9.54 -21.16
CA ILE A 385 -11.84 9.35 -21.41
C ILE A 385 -11.23 10.72 -21.74
N ARG A 386 -10.34 11.22 -20.90
CA ARG A 386 -9.60 12.45 -21.14
C ARG A 386 -8.14 12.13 -21.42
N LEU A 387 -7.58 12.79 -22.41
CA LEU A 387 -6.14 12.75 -22.67
C LEU A 387 -5.38 13.46 -21.53
N PRO A 388 -4.16 13.00 -21.19
CA PRO A 388 -3.32 13.67 -20.23
C PRO A 388 -3.09 15.13 -20.60
N VAL A 389 -3.15 16.02 -19.60
CA VAL A 389 -2.85 17.45 -19.79
C VAL A 389 -1.35 17.63 -19.67
N GLU A 390 -0.72 18.14 -20.72
CA GLU A 390 0.70 18.52 -20.72
C GLU A 390 0.85 20.02 -20.53
N GLU A 391 1.71 20.42 -19.61
CA GLU A 391 2.04 21.83 -19.40
C GLU A 391 3.47 22.03 -18.87
N GLU A 392 3.99 23.24 -19.05
CA GLU A 392 5.27 23.63 -18.51
C GLU A 392 5.05 24.58 -17.33
N LEU A 393 5.59 24.21 -16.17
CA LEU A 393 5.44 24.97 -14.91
C LEU A 393 6.82 25.26 -14.32
N THR A 394 6.93 26.36 -13.57
CA THR A 394 8.06 26.54 -12.65
C THR A 394 7.94 25.53 -11.51
N MET A 395 9.04 25.22 -10.84
CA MET A 395 8.99 24.38 -9.63
C MET A 395 8.15 25.03 -8.52
N GLU A 396 8.11 26.39 -8.51
CA GLU A 396 7.25 27.16 -7.60
C GLU A 396 5.77 26.93 -7.91
N ASP A 397 5.34 27.13 -9.17
CA ASP A 397 3.95 26.92 -9.59
C ASP A 397 3.54 25.46 -9.38
N PHE A 398 4.43 24.52 -9.68
CA PHE A 398 4.23 23.10 -9.42
C PHE A 398 3.98 22.85 -7.93
N SER A 399 4.83 23.41 -7.07
CA SER A 399 4.72 23.25 -5.62
C SER A 399 3.40 23.84 -5.08
N GLN A 400 3.02 25.03 -5.53
CA GLN A 400 1.76 25.68 -5.13
C GLN A 400 0.54 24.82 -5.52
N ARG A 401 0.57 24.24 -6.72
CA ARG A 401 -0.58 23.55 -7.29
C ARG A 401 -0.74 22.12 -6.81
N PHE A 402 0.34 21.37 -6.70
CA PHE A 402 0.28 19.92 -6.45
C PHE A 402 0.78 19.52 -5.06
N VAL A 403 1.56 20.36 -4.42
CA VAL A 403 2.12 20.11 -3.08
C VAL A 403 1.54 21.06 -2.04
N ASP A 404 0.88 22.12 -2.50
CA ASP A 404 0.28 23.17 -1.66
C ASP A 404 1.33 23.82 -0.73
N ASN A 405 2.49 24.16 -1.31
CA ASN A 405 3.58 24.79 -0.60
C ASN A 405 4.01 26.08 -1.28
N ASN A 406 4.00 27.17 -0.52
CA ASN A 406 4.47 28.50 -0.94
C ASN A 406 5.70 28.95 -0.14
N ASP A 407 6.15 28.14 0.83
CA ASP A 407 7.30 28.45 1.67
C ASP A 407 8.50 27.55 1.31
N PHE A 408 9.49 28.13 0.67
CA PHE A 408 10.75 27.47 0.34
C PHE A 408 11.88 27.77 1.34
N SER A 409 11.58 28.54 2.40
CA SER A 409 12.54 28.86 3.46
C SER A 409 12.71 27.71 4.45
N THR A 410 11.66 26.93 4.64
CA THR A 410 11.62 25.79 5.58
C THR A 410 11.82 24.47 4.84
N PRO A 411 12.90 23.72 5.14
CA PRO A 411 13.15 22.40 4.53
C PRO A 411 12.01 21.43 4.77
N ASN A 412 11.52 20.80 3.69
CA ASN A 412 10.42 19.84 3.76
C ASN A 412 10.45 18.86 2.58
N SER A 413 9.68 17.79 2.67
CA SER A 413 9.55 16.78 1.61
C SER A 413 8.13 16.24 1.55
N TRP A 414 7.57 16.15 0.35
CA TRP A 414 6.24 15.62 0.08
C TRP A 414 6.35 14.35 -0.75
N ASP A 415 5.66 13.30 -0.33
CA ASP A 415 5.52 12.05 -1.10
C ASP A 415 4.44 12.25 -2.16
N MET A 416 4.82 12.19 -3.41
CA MET A 416 3.97 12.34 -4.59
C MET A 416 3.76 11.02 -5.32
N SER A 417 4.21 9.92 -4.75
CA SER A 417 4.07 8.61 -5.37
C SER A 417 2.61 8.13 -5.48
N GLY A 418 1.69 8.81 -4.85
CA GLY A 418 0.25 8.61 -4.99
C GLY A 418 -0.46 9.56 -5.98
N ASP A 419 0.26 10.50 -6.58
CA ASP A 419 -0.30 11.47 -7.51
C ASP A 419 -0.02 11.01 -8.96
N GLU A 420 -0.98 11.18 -9.86
CA GLU A 420 -0.84 10.85 -11.29
C GLU A 420 -0.14 11.98 -12.05
N ILE A 421 1.09 12.31 -11.62
CA ILE A 421 1.88 13.39 -12.19
C ILE A 421 3.23 12.85 -12.66
N GLU A 422 3.51 13.08 -13.92
CA GLU A 422 4.75 12.67 -14.56
C GLU A 422 5.52 13.90 -15.05
N VAL A 423 6.83 13.82 -15.08
CA VAL A 423 7.73 14.84 -15.63
C VAL A 423 8.44 14.29 -16.86
N LEU A 424 8.68 15.14 -17.82
CA LEU A 424 9.41 14.80 -19.05
C LEU A 424 10.86 14.48 -18.73
N THR A 425 11.33 13.34 -19.23
CA THR A 425 12.72 12.88 -19.21
C THR A 425 13.25 12.64 -20.61
N GLU A 426 14.50 12.30 -20.79
CA GLU A 426 15.03 11.89 -22.11
C GLU A 426 14.37 10.61 -22.65
N ASN A 427 13.84 9.76 -21.75
CA ASN A 427 13.19 8.49 -22.07
C ASN A 427 11.65 8.58 -22.01
N GLY A 428 11.08 9.75 -22.27
CA GLY A 428 9.64 10.01 -22.15
C GLY A 428 9.22 10.46 -20.77
N TYR A 429 7.92 10.47 -20.50
CA TYR A 429 7.38 10.89 -19.22
C TYR A 429 7.59 9.83 -18.14
N LYS A 430 8.03 10.27 -16.95
CA LYS A 430 8.28 9.42 -15.78
C LYS A 430 7.65 10.03 -14.55
N LYS A 431 7.19 9.19 -13.65
CA LYS A 431 6.46 9.55 -12.46
C LYS A 431 7.31 10.37 -11.49
N ILE A 432 6.71 11.43 -10.93
CA ILE A 432 7.29 12.17 -9.82
C ILE A 432 6.97 11.40 -8.52
N LEU A 433 8.00 11.04 -7.78
CA LEU A 433 7.90 10.26 -6.54
C LEU A 433 7.87 11.14 -5.30
N SER A 434 8.59 12.25 -5.31
CA SER A 434 8.55 13.24 -4.22
C SER A 434 8.97 14.62 -4.69
N PHE A 435 8.48 15.66 -3.99
CA PHE A 435 8.93 17.04 -4.09
C PHE A 435 9.70 17.41 -2.82
N LEU A 436 10.79 18.14 -2.94
CA LEU A 436 11.74 18.41 -1.87
C LEU A 436 12.05 19.90 -1.78
N VAL A 437 11.91 20.49 -0.60
CA VAL A 437 12.46 21.81 -0.26
C VAL A 437 13.66 21.58 0.64
N LYS A 438 14.78 22.21 0.33
CA LYS A 438 16.03 22.06 1.10
C LYS A 438 16.47 23.37 1.72
N PRO A 439 17.43 23.36 2.68
CA PRO A 439 17.92 24.59 3.28
C PRO A 439 18.44 25.58 2.22
N THR A 440 18.15 26.84 2.40
CA THR A 440 18.70 27.95 1.58
C THR A 440 20.22 27.85 1.53
N VAL A 441 20.78 27.97 0.33
CA VAL A 441 22.23 28.00 0.12
C VAL A 441 22.71 29.44 0.00
N ASN A 442 23.96 29.72 0.41
CA ASN A 442 24.55 31.07 0.38
C ASN A 442 25.19 31.39 -0.98
N SER A 443 25.35 30.38 -1.82
CA SER A 443 25.92 30.54 -3.18
C SER A 443 25.38 29.44 -4.08
N HIS A 444 25.31 29.70 -5.37
CA HIS A 444 24.82 28.77 -6.39
C HIS A 444 25.61 28.89 -7.69
N TYR A 445 25.42 27.97 -8.59
CA TYR A 445 26.00 27.98 -9.94
C TYR A 445 24.93 28.20 -10.98
N THR A 446 25.23 28.99 -12.01
CA THR A 446 24.28 29.28 -13.11
C THR A 446 24.99 29.42 -14.46
N ASP A 447 24.25 29.01 -15.52
CA ASP A 447 24.60 29.28 -16.93
C ASP A 447 23.68 30.37 -17.53
N GLY A 448 22.89 31.05 -16.68
CA GLY A 448 21.86 32.00 -17.08
C GLY A 448 20.50 31.40 -17.42
N LYS A 449 20.38 30.06 -17.52
CA LYS A 449 19.14 29.34 -17.77
C LYS A 449 18.73 28.46 -16.58
N LEU A 450 19.65 27.69 -16.06
CA LEU A 450 19.50 26.85 -14.89
C LEU A 450 20.32 27.42 -13.73
N MET A 451 19.73 27.44 -12.54
CA MET A 451 20.41 27.76 -11.28
C MET A 451 20.32 26.55 -10.33
N GLY A 452 21.45 26.17 -9.75
CA GLY A 452 21.51 25.04 -8.86
C GLY A 452 22.66 25.07 -7.87
N THR A 453 22.64 24.15 -6.93
CA THR A 453 23.71 23.97 -5.93
C THR A 453 25.02 23.50 -6.60
N SER A 454 26.16 23.65 -5.92
CA SER A 454 27.48 23.24 -6.43
C SER A 454 27.52 21.75 -6.83
N GLU A 455 26.84 20.92 -6.10
CA GLU A 455 26.81 19.47 -6.29
C GLU A 455 25.64 18.99 -7.19
N HIS A 456 24.72 19.90 -7.59
CA HIS A 456 23.68 19.54 -8.54
C HIS A 456 24.31 19.04 -9.85
N ARG A 457 23.73 17.98 -10.42
CA ARG A 457 24.32 17.28 -11.55
C ARG A 457 23.42 17.34 -12.77
N VAL A 458 24.05 17.59 -13.90
CA VAL A 458 23.45 17.51 -15.23
C VAL A 458 24.10 16.39 -16.03
N MET A 459 23.31 15.77 -16.89
CA MET A 459 23.77 14.71 -17.79
C MET A 459 24.10 15.31 -19.16
N GLU A 460 25.33 15.19 -19.62
CA GLU A 460 25.71 15.57 -20.97
C GLU A 460 26.47 14.43 -21.66
N ASN A 461 25.96 14.01 -22.81
CA ASN A 461 26.55 12.90 -23.61
C ASN A 461 26.72 11.60 -22.78
N GLY A 462 25.78 11.34 -21.84
CA GLY A 462 25.84 10.18 -20.96
C GLY A 462 26.84 10.30 -19.80
N ILE A 463 27.44 11.47 -19.61
CA ILE A 463 28.36 11.75 -18.49
C ILE A 463 27.69 12.67 -17.50
N GLU A 464 27.79 12.34 -16.23
CA GLU A 464 27.23 13.10 -15.13
C GLU A 464 28.26 14.15 -14.64
N ILE A 465 27.91 15.44 -14.71
CA ILE A 465 28.79 16.55 -14.36
C ILE A 465 28.12 17.42 -13.30
N SER A 466 28.82 17.68 -12.17
CA SER A 466 28.34 18.64 -11.17
C SER A 466 28.47 20.07 -11.65
N LEU A 467 27.53 20.96 -11.27
CA LEU A 467 27.55 22.35 -11.76
C LEU A 467 28.86 23.09 -11.46
N LYS A 468 29.48 22.83 -10.30
CA LYS A 468 30.75 23.40 -9.95
C LYS A 468 31.92 23.02 -10.89
N ASN A 469 31.80 21.86 -11.57
CA ASN A 469 32.79 21.34 -12.50
C ASN A 469 32.39 21.54 -13.97
N HIS A 470 31.22 22.07 -14.21
CA HIS A 470 30.68 22.25 -15.56
C HIS A 470 31.21 23.55 -16.18
N PRO A 471 31.77 23.54 -17.41
CA PRO A 471 32.44 24.69 -17.99
C PRO A 471 31.55 25.90 -18.29
N GLU A 472 30.25 25.68 -18.48
CA GLU A 472 29.28 26.73 -18.79
C GLU A 472 28.69 27.39 -17.53
N PHE A 473 28.86 26.81 -16.33
CA PHE A 473 28.32 27.35 -15.10
C PHE A 473 29.31 28.23 -14.34
N THR A 474 28.81 29.35 -13.85
CA THR A 474 29.54 30.31 -13.05
C THR A 474 29.03 30.41 -11.64
N LEU A 475 29.93 30.59 -10.68
CA LEU A 475 29.56 30.78 -9.27
C LEU A 475 28.97 32.17 -9.03
N VAL A 476 27.82 32.20 -8.37
CA VAL A 476 27.16 33.41 -7.88
C VAL A 476 27.07 33.36 -6.36
N ASN A 477 27.62 34.38 -5.69
CA ASN A 477 27.59 34.50 -4.24
C ASN A 477 26.38 35.31 -3.79
N SER A 478 25.19 34.69 -3.86
CA SER A 478 23.94 35.22 -3.30
C SER A 478 23.10 34.07 -2.76
N PRO A 479 22.30 34.31 -1.72
CA PRO A 479 21.37 33.30 -1.19
C PRO A 479 20.39 32.84 -2.26
N MET A 480 20.11 31.54 -2.28
CA MET A 480 19.13 30.91 -3.17
C MET A 480 18.31 29.89 -2.40
N GLN A 481 17.00 29.95 -2.49
CA GLN A 481 16.09 28.88 -2.07
C GLN A 481 16.25 27.71 -3.04
N VAL A 482 16.15 26.47 -2.56
CA VAL A 482 16.46 25.33 -3.38
C VAL A 482 15.43 24.19 -3.20
N VAL A 483 15.05 23.63 -4.33
CA VAL A 483 14.10 22.51 -4.43
C VAL A 483 14.65 21.40 -5.30
N ASP A 484 14.04 20.23 -5.22
CA ASP A 484 14.26 19.13 -6.15
C ASP A 484 13.00 18.27 -6.25
N ILE A 485 12.92 17.44 -7.29
CA ILE A 485 11.93 16.38 -7.43
C ILE A 485 12.62 15.03 -7.51
N GLU A 486 12.08 14.03 -6.87
CA GLU A 486 12.49 12.64 -7.09
C GLU A 486 11.64 12.03 -8.19
N VAL A 487 12.29 11.46 -9.19
CA VAL A 487 11.65 10.92 -10.39
C VAL A 487 11.98 9.44 -10.55
N ASP A 488 11.04 8.64 -11.00
CA ASP A 488 11.32 7.26 -11.40
C ASP A 488 12.30 7.23 -12.57
N GLY A 489 13.43 6.56 -12.38
CA GLY A 489 14.53 6.55 -13.34
C GLY A 489 15.67 7.53 -13.06
N GLY A 490 15.56 8.38 -12.02
CA GLY A 490 16.68 9.15 -11.48
C GLY A 490 17.02 10.46 -12.19
N THR A 491 16.38 10.80 -13.33
CA THR A 491 16.66 12.02 -14.09
C THR A 491 15.38 12.67 -14.63
N TYR A 492 15.44 14.00 -14.88
CA TYR A 492 14.34 14.76 -15.47
C TYR A 492 14.84 15.93 -16.32
N LEU A 493 14.04 16.39 -17.28
CA LEU A 493 14.35 17.55 -18.10
C LEU A 493 13.84 18.83 -17.44
N ALA A 494 14.76 19.76 -17.14
CA ALA A 494 14.42 21.09 -16.66
C ALA A 494 15.27 22.15 -17.36
N ASN A 495 14.63 23.22 -17.80
CA ASN A 495 15.26 24.30 -18.57
C ASN A 495 16.08 23.80 -19.77
N GLY A 496 15.64 22.70 -20.41
CA GLY A 496 16.31 22.08 -21.55
C GLY A 496 17.56 21.27 -21.22
N ARG A 497 17.85 21.03 -19.94
CA ARG A 497 18.95 20.17 -19.47
C ARG A 497 18.41 18.92 -18.80
N ASN A 498 19.12 17.81 -18.94
CA ASN A 498 18.83 16.58 -18.22
C ASN A 498 19.48 16.63 -16.84
N ASN A 499 18.64 16.72 -15.81
CA ASN A 499 19.04 16.90 -14.42
C ASN A 499 18.92 15.57 -13.66
N HIS A 500 19.86 15.30 -12.76
CA HIS A 500 19.80 14.15 -11.87
C HIS A 500 19.09 14.55 -10.56
N ASN A 501 18.16 13.70 -10.09
CA ASN A 501 17.41 13.93 -8.86
C ASN A 501 18.16 13.42 -7.61
N THR A 502 17.84 13.99 -6.45
CA THR A 502 18.30 13.46 -5.16
C THR A 502 17.40 12.33 -4.67
N THR A 503 18.00 11.25 -4.19
CA THR A 503 17.26 10.19 -3.48
C THR A 503 17.06 10.57 -2.01
N SER A 504 15.81 10.68 -1.55
CA SER A 504 15.51 11.01 -0.16
C SER A 504 15.77 9.84 0.79
N GLY A 505 16.45 10.07 1.94
CA GLY A 505 16.87 9.04 2.91
C GLY A 505 15.77 8.40 3.77
N GLY A 506 14.47 8.75 3.60
CA GLY A 506 13.37 8.24 4.39
C GLY A 506 12.72 6.93 3.93
N LYS A 507 13.23 6.27 2.90
CA LYS A 507 12.64 5.07 2.26
C LYS A 507 13.18 3.72 2.76
N ALA A 508 13.81 3.65 3.94
CA ALA A 508 14.45 2.42 4.40
C ALA A 508 13.50 1.22 4.44
N LEU A 509 12.27 1.37 4.96
CA LEU A 509 11.30 0.29 5.00
C LEU A 509 10.87 -0.12 3.59
N ALA A 510 10.49 0.83 2.75
CA ALA A 510 10.12 0.59 1.36
C ALA A 510 11.25 -0.06 0.55
N PHE A 511 12.51 0.34 0.81
CA PHE A 511 13.69 -0.22 0.14
C PHE A 511 13.94 -1.68 0.56
N HIS A 512 13.87 -1.99 1.87
CA HIS A 512 14.14 -3.33 2.40
C HIS A 512 12.97 -4.30 2.23
N ALA A 513 11.73 -3.82 2.16
CA ALA A 513 10.57 -4.67 1.90
C ALA A 513 10.69 -5.40 0.55
N SER A 514 10.44 -6.69 0.56
CA SER A 514 10.40 -7.53 -0.66
C SER A 514 9.04 -7.51 -1.32
N VAL A 515 7.98 -7.36 -0.53
CA VAL A 515 6.60 -7.19 -1.00
C VAL A 515 6.02 -5.95 -0.34
N ARG A 516 5.37 -5.10 -1.12
CA ARG A 516 4.61 -3.94 -0.62
C ARG A 516 3.20 -3.99 -1.19
N LEU A 517 2.23 -3.92 -0.31
CA LEU A 517 0.81 -3.93 -0.62
C LEU A 517 0.22 -2.57 -0.32
N ARG A 518 -0.64 -2.08 -1.22
CA ARG A 518 -1.48 -0.92 -0.99
C ARG A 518 -2.93 -1.36 -0.91
N LEU A 519 -3.63 -0.95 0.13
CA LEU A 519 -5.05 -1.17 0.30
C LEU A 519 -5.83 0.10 -0.07
N LYS A 520 -6.92 -0.08 -0.88
CA LYS A 520 -7.85 0.98 -1.28
C LYS A 520 -9.27 0.42 -1.18
N GLY A 521 -10.17 1.13 -0.50
CA GLY A 521 -11.59 0.80 -0.50
C GLY A 521 -12.24 1.08 -1.87
N GLU A 522 -13.02 0.13 -2.40
CA GLU A 522 -13.75 0.25 -3.68
C GLU A 522 -15.26 0.46 -3.51
N GLY A 523 -15.80 0.21 -2.32
CA GLY A 523 -17.24 0.39 -2.08
C GLY A 523 -17.79 -0.47 -0.94
N LYS A 524 -19.10 -0.35 -0.72
CA LYS A 524 -19.84 -1.01 0.35
C LYS A 524 -20.53 -2.26 -0.14
N ILE A 525 -20.58 -3.28 0.70
CA ILE A 525 -21.39 -4.49 0.47
C ILE A 525 -22.64 -4.37 1.33
N LYS A 526 -23.81 -4.44 0.69
CA LYS A 526 -25.14 -4.34 1.34
C LYS A 526 -26.01 -5.53 0.98
N ILE A 527 -26.98 -5.84 1.85
CA ILE A 527 -28.09 -6.75 1.54
C ILE A 527 -29.35 -5.89 1.38
N GLY A 528 -29.84 -5.72 0.15
CA GLY A 528 -30.97 -4.83 -0.16
C GLY A 528 -30.67 -3.37 0.18
N ASP A 529 -31.67 -2.66 0.69
CA ASP A 529 -31.55 -1.26 1.17
C ASP A 529 -31.07 -1.17 2.63
N GLY A 530 -30.62 -2.30 3.20
CA GLY A 530 -30.16 -2.39 4.57
C GLY A 530 -28.75 -1.84 4.79
N ASP A 531 -28.25 -2.04 6.01
CA ASP A 531 -26.92 -1.60 6.43
C ASP A 531 -25.81 -2.31 5.67
N ALA A 532 -24.63 -1.68 5.64
CA ALA A 532 -23.45 -2.29 5.07
C ALA A 532 -22.98 -3.45 5.96
N ILE A 533 -22.75 -4.60 5.34
CA ILE A 533 -22.26 -5.83 5.98
C ILE A 533 -20.79 -6.11 5.67
N GLY A 534 -20.17 -5.28 4.85
CA GLY A 534 -18.80 -5.43 4.42
C GLY A 534 -18.34 -4.30 3.50
N ILE A 535 -17.05 -4.30 3.17
CA ILE A 535 -16.43 -3.41 2.18
C ILE A 535 -15.80 -4.23 1.06
N LYS A 536 -15.83 -3.70 -0.15
CA LYS A 536 -15.01 -4.18 -1.27
C LYS A 536 -13.68 -3.43 -1.22
N THR A 537 -12.57 -4.16 -1.15
CA THR A 537 -11.22 -3.61 -1.02
C THR A 537 -10.38 -4.10 -2.19
N LYS A 538 -9.62 -3.19 -2.79
CA LYS A 538 -8.56 -3.51 -3.76
C LYS A 538 -7.22 -3.50 -3.04
N ALA A 539 -6.49 -4.59 -3.15
CA ALA A 539 -5.09 -4.67 -2.75
C ALA A 539 -4.21 -4.69 -3.99
N THR A 540 -3.30 -3.73 -4.11
CA THR A 540 -2.34 -3.62 -5.21
C THR A 540 -0.94 -3.96 -4.73
N VAL A 541 -0.23 -4.80 -5.47
CA VAL A 541 1.16 -5.21 -5.18
C VAL A 541 2.10 -4.17 -5.79
N ILE A 542 2.38 -3.08 -5.07
CA ILE A 542 3.17 -1.94 -5.59
C ILE A 542 4.67 -2.22 -5.71
N LYS A 543 5.19 -3.21 -4.96
CA LYS A 543 6.54 -3.72 -5.09
C LYS A 543 6.54 -5.22 -4.88
N ASN A 544 7.24 -5.94 -5.74
CA ASN A 544 7.34 -7.39 -5.65
C ASN A 544 8.72 -7.87 -6.14
N ARG A 545 9.48 -8.52 -5.25
CA ARG A 545 10.73 -9.20 -5.60
C ARG A 545 10.54 -10.71 -5.82
N MET A 546 9.32 -11.23 -5.56
CA MET A 546 9.01 -12.65 -5.59
C MET A 546 8.15 -13.05 -6.79
N GLY A 547 7.60 -12.08 -7.49
CA GLY A 547 6.72 -12.27 -8.63
C GLY A 547 6.53 -10.94 -9.38
N PRO A 548 5.62 -10.90 -10.37
CA PRO A 548 5.33 -9.68 -11.12
C PRO A 548 4.76 -8.58 -10.20
N PRO A 549 5.29 -7.37 -10.21
CA PRO A 549 4.69 -6.22 -9.51
C PRO A 549 3.43 -5.73 -10.24
N MET A 550 2.75 -4.74 -9.68
CA MET A 550 1.58 -4.02 -10.22
C MET A 550 0.31 -4.87 -10.40
N ARG A 551 0.32 -6.13 -9.93
CA ARG A 551 -0.89 -6.97 -9.91
C ARG A 551 -1.79 -6.56 -8.74
N SER A 552 -3.09 -6.66 -8.95
CA SER A 552 -4.07 -6.35 -7.91
C SER A 552 -5.13 -7.44 -7.78
N ALA A 553 -5.75 -7.48 -6.60
CA ALA A 553 -6.94 -8.28 -6.35
C ALA A 553 -7.97 -7.44 -5.60
N SER A 554 -9.20 -7.44 -6.11
CA SER A 554 -10.35 -6.84 -5.41
C SER A 554 -11.13 -7.94 -4.71
N PHE A 555 -11.43 -7.76 -3.43
CA PHE A 555 -12.13 -8.76 -2.62
C PHE A 555 -13.03 -8.09 -1.57
N ASN A 556 -13.99 -8.86 -1.10
CA ASN A 556 -14.91 -8.44 -0.07
C ASN A 556 -14.31 -8.72 1.32
N ILE A 557 -14.44 -7.75 2.21
CA ILE A 557 -14.16 -7.90 3.63
C ILE A 557 -15.51 -7.79 4.36
N PHE A 558 -15.97 -8.88 4.96
CA PHE A 558 -17.16 -8.89 5.81
C PHE A 558 -16.78 -8.63 7.25
N PHE A 559 -17.63 -7.95 7.97
CA PHE A 559 -17.36 -7.42 9.30
C PHE A 559 -17.48 -8.47 10.40
N ASP A 560 -18.26 -9.50 10.15
CA ASP A 560 -18.51 -10.61 11.06
C ASP A 560 -17.52 -11.77 10.91
N ARG A 561 -16.80 -11.84 9.76
CA ARG A 561 -15.96 -13.00 9.40
C ARG A 561 -14.69 -12.68 8.62
N GLY A 562 -14.42 -11.39 8.36
CA GLY A 562 -13.22 -10.95 7.64
C GLY A 562 -13.28 -11.15 6.12
N ILE A 563 -12.18 -11.53 5.49
CA ILE A 563 -12.02 -11.63 4.04
C ILE A 563 -12.87 -12.75 3.44
N ASP A 564 -13.67 -12.43 2.42
CA ASP A 564 -14.50 -13.39 1.66
C ASP A 564 -13.69 -14.04 0.53
N ASN A 565 -12.99 -15.12 0.87
CA ASN A 565 -12.20 -15.84 -0.11
C ASN A 565 -13.06 -16.57 -1.16
N TYR A 566 -14.12 -17.25 -0.73
CA TYR A 566 -14.94 -18.06 -1.65
C TYR A 566 -15.86 -17.22 -2.54
N GLY A 567 -16.35 -16.08 -2.07
CA GLY A 567 -17.06 -15.13 -2.92
C GLY A 567 -16.15 -14.59 -4.03
N ASN A 568 -14.90 -14.31 -3.70
CA ASN A 568 -13.89 -13.87 -4.67
C ASN A 568 -13.53 -14.99 -5.69
N TRP A 569 -13.44 -16.25 -5.25
CA TRP A 569 -13.30 -17.39 -6.17
C TRP A 569 -14.44 -17.42 -7.18
N LEU A 570 -15.68 -17.34 -6.69
CA LEU A 570 -16.84 -17.43 -7.54
C LEU A 570 -16.89 -16.32 -8.60
N GLU A 571 -16.58 -15.08 -8.21
CA GLU A 571 -16.49 -13.95 -9.14
C GLU A 571 -15.46 -14.20 -10.25
N ASN A 572 -14.25 -14.63 -9.88
CA ASN A 572 -13.19 -14.91 -10.86
C ASN A 572 -13.47 -16.14 -11.73
N LEU A 573 -14.02 -17.21 -11.16
CA LEU A 573 -14.39 -18.41 -11.93
C LEU A 573 -15.50 -18.10 -12.96
N MET A 574 -16.41 -17.18 -12.62
CA MET A 574 -17.43 -16.69 -13.57
C MET A 574 -16.84 -15.76 -14.63
N GLU A 575 -15.89 -14.91 -14.28
CA GLU A 575 -15.20 -14.01 -15.20
C GLU A 575 -14.41 -14.77 -16.27
N HIS A 576 -13.84 -15.91 -15.90
CA HIS A 576 -13.12 -16.81 -16.80
C HIS A 576 -13.98 -17.90 -17.45
N ASP A 577 -15.33 -17.79 -17.38
CA ASP A 577 -16.28 -18.74 -17.96
C ASP A 577 -16.12 -20.20 -17.49
N ILE A 578 -15.47 -20.44 -16.36
CA ILE A 578 -15.31 -21.77 -15.74
C ILE A 578 -16.61 -22.17 -15.04
N ILE A 579 -17.27 -21.24 -14.38
CA ILE A 579 -18.62 -21.37 -13.82
C ILE A 579 -19.56 -20.50 -14.65
N VAL A 580 -20.64 -21.10 -15.14
CA VAL A 580 -21.61 -20.43 -16.01
C VAL A 580 -23.03 -20.52 -15.46
N ASN A 581 -23.93 -19.69 -15.97
CA ASN A 581 -25.35 -19.75 -15.63
C ASN A 581 -25.98 -21.05 -16.14
N ALA A 582 -26.68 -21.78 -15.27
CA ALA A 582 -27.34 -23.05 -15.61
C ALA A 582 -28.47 -22.91 -16.66
N LYS A 583 -28.95 -21.71 -16.97
CA LYS A 583 -29.96 -21.45 -17.99
C LYS A 583 -29.42 -21.24 -19.41
N ALA A 584 -28.13 -21.20 -19.58
CA ALA A 584 -27.51 -21.06 -20.90
C ALA A 584 -27.42 -22.43 -21.60
N GLU A 585 -28.57 -23.07 -21.88
CA GLU A 585 -28.61 -24.13 -22.89
C GLU A 585 -28.35 -23.50 -24.25
N LYS A 586 -27.33 -24.03 -24.94
CA LYS A 586 -26.90 -23.63 -26.24
C LYS A 586 -28.06 -23.60 -27.25
N VAL A 587 -28.31 -22.45 -27.83
CA VAL A 587 -28.85 -22.38 -29.17
C VAL A 587 -27.65 -22.47 -30.13
N GLU A 588 -27.43 -23.61 -30.75
CA GLU A 588 -26.49 -23.75 -31.87
C GLU A 588 -26.95 -22.84 -33.01
N GLY A 589 -26.19 -21.83 -33.32
CA GLY A 589 -26.45 -20.92 -34.43
C GLY A 589 -25.48 -19.76 -34.42
N GLY A 590 -24.31 -19.94 -35.03
CA GLY A 590 -23.22 -18.98 -35.06
C GLY A 590 -23.59 -17.62 -35.64
N LYS A 591 -23.68 -16.62 -34.81
CA LYS A 591 -23.38 -15.21 -35.14
C LYS A 591 -22.45 -14.63 -34.11
N LYS A 592 -21.38 -13.97 -34.53
CA LYS A 592 -20.51 -13.20 -33.62
C LYS A 592 -21.35 -12.15 -32.92
N LYS A 593 -21.41 -12.25 -31.59
CA LYS A 593 -22.13 -11.29 -30.71
C LYS A 593 -21.41 -9.95 -30.72
N THR A 594 -22.14 -8.87 -30.65
CA THR A 594 -21.60 -7.51 -30.52
C THR A 594 -21.10 -7.27 -29.11
N LYS A 595 -20.17 -6.30 -28.91
CA LYS A 595 -19.59 -5.94 -27.63
C LYS A 595 -20.66 -5.61 -26.57
N LYS A 596 -21.76 -4.99 -26.98
CA LYS A 596 -22.91 -4.63 -26.12
C LYS A 596 -23.70 -5.86 -25.67
N GLU A 597 -23.90 -6.84 -26.56
CA GLU A 597 -24.59 -8.11 -26.21
C GLU A 597 -23.75 -8.96 -25.25
N LEU A 598 -22.43 -8.87 -25.31
CA LEU A 598 -21.50 -9.50 -24.35
C LEU A 598 -21.51 -8.81 -22.98
N GLU A 599 -21.69 -7.49 -22.92
CA GLU A 599 -21.82 -6.74 -21.67
C GLU A 599 -23.18 -7.00 -21.01
N ASP A 600 -24.27 -6.99 -21.75
CA ASP A 600 -25.63 -7.33 -21.25
C ASP A 600 -25.73 -8.79 -20.76
N GLU A 601 -25.02 -9.72 -21.41
CA GLU A 601 -24.94 -11.13 -20.99
C GLU A 601 -24.10 -11.30 -19.71
N LYS A 602 -23.01 -10.54 -19.55
CA LYS A 602 -22.23 -10.49 -18.30
C LYS A 602 -23.04 -9.96 -17.12
N GLU A 603 -23.87 -8.95 -17.36
CA GLU A 603 -24.73 -8.38 -16.32
C GLU A 603 -25.90 -9.32 -15.93
N THR A 604 -26.44 -10.06 -16.89
CA THR A 604 -27.47 -11.08 -16.66
C THR A 604 -26.91 -12.28 -15.91
N ASN A 605 -25.67 -12.71 -16.23
CA ASN A 605 -24.98 -13.79 -15.52
C ASN A 605 -24.70 -13.47 -14.04
N LYS A 606 -24.45 -12.20 -13.69
CA LYS A 606 -24.28 -11.77 -12.28
C LYS A 606 -25.54 -11.90 -11.43
N LYS A 607 -26.74 -11.93 -12.05
CA LYS A 607 -28.04 -12.01 -11.36
C LYS A 607 -28.66 -13.42 -11.32
N ALA A 608 -27.99 -14.43 -11.89
CA ALA A 608 -28.51 -15.78 -11.95
C ALA A 608 -28.53 -16.49 -10.60
N LYS A 609 -29.64 -17.13 -10.25
CA LYS A 609 -29.78 -17.89 -9.01
C LYS A 609 -29.13 -19.28 -9.08
N SER A 610 -29.07 -19.91 -10.25
CA SER A 610 -28.52 -21.24 -10.46
C SER A 610 -27.32 -21.21 -11.38
N LEU A 611 -26.20 -21.76 -10.92
CA LEU A 611 -24.90 -21.82 -11.56
C LEU A 611 -24.51 -23.27 -11.85
N GLN A 612 -23.64 -23.51 -12.81
CA GLN A 612 -23.11 -24.84 -13.12
C GLN A 612 -21.68 -24.80 -13.64
N PHE A 613 -20.99 -25.91 -13.47
CA PHE A 613 -19.70 -26.20 -14.12
C PHE A 613 -19.56 -27.70 -14.36
N THR A 614 -18.62 -28.09 -15.19
CA THR A 614 -18.30 -29.51 -15.43
C THR A 614 -17.04 -29.87 -14.64
N LEU A 615 -17.17 -30.84 -13.73
CA LEU A 615 -16.07 -31.40 -12.98
C LEU A 615 -15.42 -32.51 -13.81
N GLU A 616 -14.14 -32.33 -14.15
CA GLU A 616 -13.32 -33.28 -14.89
C GLU A 616 -12.23 -33.82 -13.97
N ILE A 617 -12.27 -35.11 -13.67
CA ILE A 617 -11.25 -35.80 -12.86
C ILE A 617 -10.69 -36.95 -13.69
N GLU A 618 -9.38 -37.10 -13.72
CA GLU A 618 -8.71 -38.16 -14.45
C GLU A 618 -9.23 -39.55 -14.04
N GLY A 619 -9.67 -40.34 -15.00
CA GLY A 619 -10.22 -41.67 -14.77
C GLY A 619 -11.71 -41.71 -14.35
N LYS A 620 -12.42 -40.61 -14.35
CA LYS A 620 -13.86 -40.54 -14.07
C LYS A 620 -14.62 -39.89 -15.25
N GLU A 621 -15.90 -40.23 -15.40
CA GLU A 621 -16.73 -39.51 -16.34
C GLU A 621 -16.96 -38.06 -15.89
N PRO A 622 -17.04 -37.10 -16.81
CA PRO A 622 -17.34 -35.70 -16.49
C PRO A 622 -18.68 -35.54 -15.76
N GLU A 623 -18.69 -34.89 -14.62
CA GLU A 623 -19.90 -34.62 -13.81
C GLU A 623 -20.32 -33.15 -13.93
N VAL A 624 -21.57 -32.89 -14.35
CA VAL A 624 -22.14 -31.53 -14.34
C VAL A 624 -22.70 -31.21 -12.95
N ILE A 625 -22.07 -30.28 -12.24
CA ILE A 625 -22.51 -29.85 -10.91
C ILE A 625 -23.31 -28.57 -11.04
N ARG A 626 -24.55 -28.59 -10.53
CA ARG A 626 -25.45 -27.44 -10.44
C ARG A 626 -25.65 -27.02 -9.00
N PHE A 627 -25.61 -25.71 -8.72
CA PHE A 627 -25.73 -25.17 -7.35
C PHE A 627 -26.29 -23.75 -7.36
N GLU A 628 -26.82 -23.29 -6.22
CA GLU A 628 -27.17 -21.88 -6.02
C GLU A 628 -25.94 -21.11 -5.50
N LYS A 629 -25.84 -19.82 -5.83
CA LYS A 629 -24.73 -18.95 -5.41
C LYS A 629 -24.44 -19.03 -3.91
N LYS A 630 -25.49 -19.07 -3.07
CA LYS A 630 -25.39 -19.17 -1.60
C LYS A 630 -24.75 -20.47 -1.09
N ASP A 631 -24.86 -21.56 -1.87
CA ASP A 631 -24.40 -22.89 -1.48
C ASP A 631 -22.95 -23.16 -1.89
N PHE A 632 -22.33 -22.25 -2.63
CA PHE A 632 -20.95 -22.39 -3.11
C PHE A 632 -19.92 -22.64 -1.99
N PRO A 633 -19.92 -21.89 -0.86
CA PRO A 633 -18.99 -22.17 0.24
C PRO A 633 -19.21 -23.57 0.84
N SER A 634 -20.45 -24.01 0.97
CA SER A 634 -20.78 -25.34 1.48
C SER A 634 -20.30 -26.43 0.54
N LEU A 635 -20.49 -26.24 -0.78
CA LEU A 635 -20.00 -27.17 -1.82
C LEU A 635 -18.48 -27.37 -1.72
N LEU A 636 -17.72 -26.29 -1.57
CA LEU A 636 -16.24 -26.36 -1.45
C LEU A 636 -15.77 -26.99 -0.13
N ASN A 637 -16.54 -26.84 0.95
CA ASN A 637 -16.19 -27.40 2.25
C ASN A 637 -16.56 -28.89 2.37
N THR A 638 -17.59 -29.36 1.63
CA THR A 638 -18.06 -30.75 1.67
C THR A 638 -17.41 -31.64 0.63
N ARG A 639 -16.99 -31.07 -0.52
CA ARG A 639 -16.40 -31.82 -1.64
C ARG A 639 -14.98 -31.32 -1.92
N SER A 640 -13.99 -31.97 -1.29
CA SER A 640 -12.58 -31.59 -1.43
C SER A 640 -12.07 -31.65 -2.88
N GLU A 641 -12.53 -32.64 -3.65
CA GLU A 641 -12.19 -32.80 -5.06
C GLU A 641 -12.70 -31.65 -5.94
N VAL A 642 -13.87 -31.10 -5.62
CA VAL A 642 -14.42 -29.92 -6.31
C VAL A 642 -13.57 -28.69 -5.97
N LYS A 643 -13.23 -28.53 -4.70
CA LYS A 643 -12.38 -27.42 -4.24
C LYS A 643 -11.03 -27.42 -4.94
N GLU A 644 -10.38 -28.58 -5.01
CA GLU A 644 -9.08 -28.73 -5.66
C GLU A 644 -9.17 -28.47 -7.17
N PHE A 645 -10.18 -29.02 -7.85
CA PHE A 645 -10.41 -28.79 -9.26
C PHE A 645 -10.60 -27.30 -9.58
N LEU A 646 -11.50 -26.61 -8.87
CA LEU A 646 -11.76 -25.21 -9.11
C LEU A 646 -10.55 -24.32 -8.74
N TYR A 647 -9.80 -24.69 -7.71
CA TYR A 647 -8.57 -23.97 -7.36
C TYR A 647 -7.51 -24.11 -8.45
N ASN A 648 -7.33 -25.30 -9.02
CA ASN A 648 -6.41 -25.52 -10.12
C ASN A 648 -6.83 -24.71 -11.36
N LYS A 649 -8.13 -24.62 -11.67
CA LYS A 649 -8.64 -23.77 -12.76
C LYS A 649 -8.35 -22.28 -12.53
N LEU A 650 -8.48 -21.79 -11.28
CA LEU A 650 -8.08 -20.43 -10.91
C LEU A 650 -6.57 -20.22 -11.08
N CYS A 651 -5.76 -21.18 -10.67
CA CYS A 651 -4.32 -21.11 -10.87
C CYS A 651 -3.95 -21.05 -12.35
N ASP A 652 -4.58 -21.87 -13.20
CA ASP A 652 -4.35 -21.86 -14.65
C ASP A 652 -4.72 -20.54 -15.31
N ALA A 653 -5.78 -19.89 -14.82
CA ALA A 653 -6.25 -18.61 -15.34
C ALA A 653 -5.41 -17.42 -14.83
N CYS A 654 -4.94 -17.45 -13.57
CA CYS A 654 -4.36 -16.29 -12.90
C CYS A 654 -2.83 -16.31 -12.80
N ILE A 655 -2.18 -17.49 -12.88
CA ILE A 655 -0.72 -17.59 -12.82
C ILE A 655 -0.10 -17.22 -14.16
N MET A 656 0.75 -16.19 -14.15
CA MET A 656 1.49 -15.78 -15.32
C MET A 656 2.57 -16.81 -15.65
N LYS A 657 2.56 -17.33 -16.87
CA LYS A 657 3.63 -18.23 -17.37
C LYS A 657 4.78 -17.37 -17.88
N TYR A 658 5.97 -17.55 -17.30
CA TYR A 658 7.18 -16.91 -17.81
C TYR A 658 7.54 -17.49 -19.18
N LYS A 659 7.79 -16.63 -20.16
CA LYS A 659 8.24 -17.01 -21.50
C LYS A 659 9.71 -16.70 -21.65
N SER A 660 10.49 -17.51 -22.39
CA SER A 660 11.87 -17.16 -22.74
C SER A 660 11.88 -15.96 -23.70
N ALA A 661 12.87 -15.08 -23.58
CA ALA A 661 13.00 -13.89 -24.41
C ALA A 661 13.06 -14.20 -25.92
N ASP A 662 13.51 -15.41 -26.28
CA ASP A 662 13.65 -15.87 -27.67
C ASP A 662 12.34 -16.39 -28.31
N SER A 663 11.26 -16.52 -27.53
CA SER A 663 10.04 -17.20 -27.98
C SER A 663 8.92 -16.28 -28.44
N THR A 664 9.09 -14.95 -28.42
CA THR A 664 8.01 -14.02 -28.77
C THR A 664 8.50 -12.81 -29.54
N LEU A 665 8.17 -12.78 -30.83
CA LEU A 665 7.87 -11.52 -31.50
C LEU A 665 6.58 -10.98 -30.85
N SER A 666 6.62 -9.73 -30.40
CA SER A 666 5.45 -9.02 -29.86
C SER A 666 4.46 -8.79 -31.01
N GLU A 667 3.60 -9.75 -31.27
CA GLU A 667 2.42 -9.53 -32.08
C GLU A 667 1.37 -8.88 -31.19
N ASP A 668 0.96 -7.67 -31.55
CA ASP A 668 -0.16 -6.89 -31.00
C ASP A 668 -0.17 -6.76 -29.45
N ILE A 669 0.80 -6.00 -28.92
CA ILE A 669 0.70 -5.49 -27.57
C ILE A 669 -0.17 -4.23 -27.63
N ASP A 670 -1.44 -4.35 -27.28
CA ASP A 670 -2.23 -3.21 -26.84
C ASP A 670 -1.60 -2.72 -25.54
N ILE A 671 -0.86 -1.63 -25.64
CA ILE A 671 -0.38 -0.92 -24.44
C ILE A 671 -1.61 -0.20 -23.90
N ASP A 672 -2.24 -0.80 -22.90
CA ASP A 672 -3.24 -0.14 -22.09
C ASP A 672 -2.53 0.96 -21.27
N THR A 673 -2.45 2.15 -21.90
CA THR A 673 -1.89 3.34 -21.24
C THR A 673 -2.81 3.85 -20.12
N ASP A 674 -4.06 3.41 -20.07
CA ASP A 674 -5.01 3.76 -19.02
C ASP A 674 -4.75 2.95 -17.72
N SER A 675 -4.13 1.76 -17.84
CA SER A 675 -3.71 0.97 -16.68
C SER A 675 -2.27 1.27 -16.23
N ALA A 676 -1.44 1.92 -17.06
CA ALA A 676 -0.09 2.37 -16.68
C ALA A 676 -0.11 3.60 -15.74
N GLY A 677 -1.25 4.26 -15.59
CA GLY A 677 -1.56 5.23 -14.53
C GLY A 677 -1.96 4.58 -13.21
N MET A 678 -1.44 3.37 -12.92
CA MET A 678 -1.79 2.72 -11.67
C MET A 678 -1.10 3.40 -10.51
N ASP A 679 -1.91 4.07 -9.75
CA ASP A 679 -1.84 4.32 -8.32
C ASP A 679 -0.54 3.80 -7.66
N ASP A 680 0.51 4.59 -7.60
CA ASP A 680 1.58 4.42 -6.62
C ASP A 680 1.73 5.63 -5.71
#